data_512aff22a3e7b108bd6acc28842c731e
#
_entry.id   512aff22a3e7b108bd6acc28842c731e
#
_cell.length_a   1.000
_cell.length_b   1.000
_cell.length_c   1.000
_cell.angle_alpha   90.00
_cell.angle_beta   90.00
_cell.angle_gamma   90.00
#
_symmetry.space_group_name_H-M   'P 1'
#
loop_
_entity.id
_entity.type
_entity.pdbx_description
1 polymer ?
#
loop_
_entity_poly.entity_id
_entity_poly.type
_entity_poly.pdbx_seq_one_letter_code
_entity_poly.pdbx_strand_id
1 'polypeptide(L)'
;MKAKSFLTALLAGVALFPLTAQVEVAPPEQRAEWLKAYQLLTRENSIWSNHANRMKNGTEKQKTNVTRVVADAKAGKITGSYIHYSVPAMSEVQYLPDAYPTDGTAGAPLRIYSALNEYEPASFVIYAFKQHGKVAFDVSDLKSKDGKVFPKSKLDLKTVKVWYQAGNAWYSYFQDNEYKLCPELLLHDEDLIKVDTKKVSNYARLIEKDGTVHYHWLTPPPVIDTLLEHMGQTSYRLDGSFRSMKPNFCDSKTFAGATLNEGEFKQFFLTAHVTEDCKPDIYTGTITLKDGGKIIGKIPVQLRILPFKLPEPMQYKNMDKPFRTEMAEYNGIEFIRQLNGNDYDLTEAQLVSMLKNFAAHNYVIPGFRNAYYRFDLIDKGGLKRDFIVTTSMKLTNLAEMRFDAKRQKEDHIRKFGRNNFKLAWGDEYGGATLRGILPMVQIYREEGFGFWSNSRHTYALAGWLADCFTPPTWPDFRSHNLADKFSFISPDNDFGWYACQHVGVENPAFNRRQNGLAPWRAGMTCNSNYAFHNAGFNDTRGGTFRSMNFYYTHFDGVLDTIQWEGHREGIDDVRYATLIQQLARPLLGNAANVPGDFAARQALKFLADMDTDAFDLSMARMEMIRHILNLMKHSK
;
A
#
# COMPACT_ATOMS: atom_id res chain seq x y z
N MET A 1 16.68 -38.56 28.30
CA MET A 1 16.97 -39.00 26.93
C MET A 1 15.68 -39.02 26.13
N LYS A 2 15.71 -38.51 24.90
CA LYS A 2 14.60 -38.32 23.95
C LYS A 2 13.77 -37.01 24.11
N ALA A 3 14.42 -35.87 23.77
CA ALA A 3 13.77 -34.61 23.43
C ALA A 3 14.60 -33.86 22.35
N LYS A 4 15.03 -34.58 21.29
CA LYS A 4 15.82 -34.01 20.19
C LYS A 4 15.32 -34.37 18.78
N SER A 5 14.10 -34.90 18.66
CA SER A 5 13.61 -35.39 17.36
C SER A 5 12.37 -34.68 16.80
N PHE A 6 11.92 -33.56 17.37
CA PHE A 6 10.72 -32.88 16.86
C PHE A 6 11.00 -31.51 16.22
N LEU A 7 12.25 -31.07 16.21
CA LEU A 7 12.59 -29.77 15.63
C LEU A 7 13.08 -29.83 14.18
N THR A 8 13.25 -31.01 13.61
CA THR A 8 13.82 -31.18 12.25
C THR A 8 12.77 -31.43 11.16
N ALA A 9 11.52 -31.61 11.51
CA ALA A 9 10.45 -31.88 10.55
C ALA A 9 9.61 -30.63 10.16
N LEU A 10 9.84 -29.47 10.79
CA LEU A 10 9.11 -28.23 10.48
C LEU A 10 9.87 -27.30 9.53
N LEU A 11 11.08 -27.65 9.12
CA LEU A 11 11.91 -26.84 8.23
C LEU A 11 11.94 -27.33 6.76
N ALA A 12 11.18 -28.36 6.42
CA ALA A 12 11.19 -28.95 5.08
C ALA A 12 10.01 -28.54 4.18
N GLY A 13 9.22 -27.55 4.56
CA GLY A 13 8.01 -27.12 3.82
C GLY A 13 7.97 -25.65 3.46
N VAL A 14 8.97 -24.87 3.80
CA VAL A 14 9.07 -23.49 3.29
C VAL A 14 9.80 -23.56 1.96
N ALA A 15 9.03 -23.53 0.88
CA ALA A 15 9.59 -23.14 -0.41
C ALA A 15 10.19 -21.75 -0.20
N LEU A 16 11.50 -21.68 -0.05
CA LEU A 16 12.29 -20.47 -0.16
C LEU A 16 12.02 -19.92 -1.57
N PHE A 17 11.03 -19.06 -1.71
CA PHE A 17 11.07 -18.13 -2.82
C PHE A 17 12.40 -17.40 -2.69
N PRO A 18 13.22 -17.31 -3.74
CA PRO A 18 14.40 -16.49 -3.70
C PRO A 18 13.95 -15.02 -3.63
N LEU A 19 13.78 -14.52 -2.42
CA LEU A 19 13.61 -13.10 -2.08
C LEU A 19 14.96 -12.38 -2.07
N THR A 20 15.90 -12.88 -2.82
CA THR A 20 17.05 -12.13 -3.25
C THR A 20 16.73 -11.67 -4.66
N ALA A 21 16.26 -10.42 -4.80
CA ALA A 21 16.75 -9.62 -5.90
C ALA A 21 18.28 -9.52 -5.68
N GLN A 22 19.00 -10.65 -5.85
CA GLN A 22 20.40 -10.60 -6.14
C GLN A 22 20.47 -9.64 -7.31
N VAL A 23 21.14 -8.52 -7.12
CA VAL A 23 21.65 -7.71 -8.21
C VAL A 23 22.28 -8.73 -9.16
N GLU A 24 21.57 -9.09 -10.23
CA GLU A 24 22.08 -9.99 -11.22
C GLU A 24 23.32 -9.30 -11.80
N VAL A 25 24.44 -9.65 -11.25
CA VAL A 25 25.70 -9.32 -11.87
C VAL A 25 25.68 -10.14 -13.15
N ALA A 26 25.40 -9.48 -14.27
CA ALA A 26 25.34 -10.12 -15.56
C ALA A 26 26.47 -11.13 -15.75
N PRO A 27 26.21 -12.29 -16.36
CA PRO A 27 27.23 -13.28 -16.64
C PRO A 27 28.46 -12.68 -17.31
N PRO A 28 29.67 -13.17 -17.07
CA PRO A 28 30.89 -12.60 -17.62
C PRO A 28 30.85 -12.38 -19.13
N GLU A 29 30.15 -13.22 -19.87
CA GLU A 29 29.97 -13.14 -21.32
C GLU A 29 29.12 -11.91 -21.72
N GLN A 30 28.03 -11.67 -21.02
CA GLN A 30 27.22 -10.45 -21.23
C GLN A 30 27.99 -9.18 -20.88
N ARG A 31 28.84 -9.21 -19.84
CA ARG A 31 29.69 -8.07 -19.49
C ARG A 31 30.68 -7.73 -20.61
N ALA A 32 31.27 -8.73 -21.24
CA ALA A 32 32.20 -8.52 -22.35
C ALA A 32 31.50 -7.93 -23.58
N GLU A 33 30.29 -8.37 -23.90
CA GLU A 33 29.46 -7.79 -24.98
C GLU A 33 29.04 -6.37 -24.67
N TRP A 34 28.62 -6.07 -23.47
CA TRP A 34 28.26 -4.72 -23.08
C TRP A 34 29.46 -3.79 -23.07
N LEU A 35 30.62 -4.23 -22.59
CA LEU A 35 31.83 -3.43 -22.62
C LEU A 35 32.22 -3.08 -24.08
N LYS A 36 32.10 -4.04 -24.98
CA LYS A 36 32.34 -3.85 -26.42
C LYS A 36 31.35 -2.87 -27.03
N ALA A 37 30.07 -3.03 -26.73
CA ALA A 37 29.02 -2.11 -27.16
C ALA A 37 29.23 -0.70 -26.58
N TYR A 38 29.62 -0.60 -25.30
CA TYR A 38 29.96 0.66 -24.65
C TYR A 38 31.15 1.34 -25.31
N GLN A 39 32.22 0.62 -25.66
CA GLN A 39 33.39 1.16 -26.38
C GLN A 39 33.05 1.68 -27.78
N LEU A 40 32.14 1.02 -28.49
CA LEU A 40 31.63 1.49 -29.78
C LEU A 40 30.81 2.77 -29.63
N LEU A 41 29.95 2.82 -28.60
CA LEU A 41 29.10 3.97 -28.31
C LEU A 41 29.92 5.24 -28.07
N THR A 42 31.01 5.17 -27.33
CA THR A 42 31.85 6.35 -26.99
C THR A 42 32.59 6.96 -28.17
N ARG A 43 32.58 6.35 -29.33
CA ARG A 43 33.22 6.89 -30.57
C ARG A 43 32.30 7.80 -31.37
N GLU A 44 31.01 7.80 -31.14
CA GLU A 44 30.04 8.65 -31.84
C GLU A 44 30.02 10.06 -31.22
N ASN A 45 29.77 11.09 -32.02
CA ASN A 45 29.56 12.45 -31.53
C ASN A 45 28.05 12.71 -31.39
N SER A 46 27.47 12.32 -30.28
CA SER A 46 26.05 12.44 -29.99
C SER A 46 25.82 12.74 -28.49
N ILE A 47 24.59 13.09 -28.13
CA ILE A 47 24.22 13.27 -26.70
C ILE A 47 24.55 12.00 -25.91
N TRP A 48 24.35 10.83 -26.50
CA TRP A 48 24.55 9.54 -25.84
C TRP A 48 26.02 9.21 -25.67
N SER A 49 26.85 9.45 -26.70
CA SER A 49 28.30 9.23 -26.61
C SER A 49 28.95 10.20 -25.63
N ASN A 50 28.50 11.46 -25.61
CA ASN A 50 28.95 12.45 -24.63
C ASN A 50 28.56 12.01 -23.19
N HIS A 51 27.34 11.50 -22.98
CA HIS A 51 26.91 10.92 -21.71
C HIS A 51 27.76 9.70 -21.34
N ALA A 52 27.91 8.74 -22.25
CA ALA A 52 28.73 7.54 -22.03
C ALA A 52 30.20 7.90 -21.68
N ASN A 53 30.77 8.91 -22.34
CA ASN A 53 32.12 9.36 -22.03
C ASN A 53 32.25 9.99 -20.63
N ARG A 54 31.23 10.70 -20.15
CA ARG A 54 31.19 11.18 -18.75
C ARG A 54 31.06 10.03 -17.75
N MET A 55 30.31 8.98 -18.10
CA MET A 55 30.08 7.80 -17.26
C MET A 55 31.18 6.74 -17.37
N LYS A 56 32.26 6.96 -18.13
CA LYS A 56 33.36 5.99 -18.35
C LYS A 56 34.04 5.50 -17.07
N ASN A 57 34.05 6.33 -16.03
CA ASN A 57 34.64 6.02 -14.73
C ASN A 57 33.58 5.51 -13.72
N GLY A 58 32.33 5.30 -14.15
CA GLY A 58 31.28 4.75 -13.34
C GLY A 58 31.48 3.24 -13.06
N THR A 59 30.60 2.72 -12.21
CA THR A 59 30.55 1.29 -11.91
C THR A 59 30.20 0.48 -13.16
N GLU A 60 30.47 -0.81 -13.17
CA GLU A 60 30.08 -1.71 -14.28
C GLU A 60 28.55 -1.71 -14.49
N LYS A 61 27.78 -1.63 -13.40
CA LYS A 61 26.33 -1.49 -13.46
C LYS A 61 25.90 -0.21 -14.18
N GLN A 62 26.53 0.94 -13.88
CA GLN A 62 26.24 2.19 -14.57
C GLN A 62 26.60 2.13 -16.06
N LYS A 63 27.75 1.56 -16.43
CA LYS A 63 28.13 1.37 -17.83
C LYS A 63 27.17 0.47 -18.60
N THR A 64 26.72 -0.59 -17.96
CA THR A 64 25.69 -1.49 -18.48
C THR A 64 24.38 -0.76 -18.72
N ASN A 65 23.92 0.03 -17.74
CA ASN A 65 22.71 0.83 -17.86
C ASN A 65 22.77 1.81 -19.01
N VAL A 66 23.91 2.55 -19.16
CA VAL A 66 24.11 3.47 -20.29
C VAL A 66 23.93 2.74 -21.62
N THR A 67 24.52 1.57 -21.77
CA THR A 67 24.43 0.79 -23.02
C THR A 67 22.98 0.39 -23.33
N ARG A 68 22.25 -0.11 -22.34
CA ARG A 68 20.84 -0.49 -22.48
C ARG A 68 19.96 0.71 -22.82
N VAL A 69 20.07 1.77 -22.03
CA VAL A 69 19.25 2.99 -22.18
C VAL A 69 19.50 3.66 -23.53
N VAL A 70 20.74 3.67 -24.02
CA VAL A 70 21.03 4.23 -25.35
C VAL A 70 20.47 3.33 -26.46
N ALA A 71 20.51 2.00 -26.31
CA ALA A 71 19.87 1.10 -27.25
C ALA A 71 18.37 1.37 -27.34
N ASP A 72 17.68 1.52 -26.19
CA ASP A 72 16.27 1.86 -26.13
C ASP A 72 15.97 3.23 -26.76
N ALA A 73 16.78 4.24 -26.46
CA ALA A 73 16.61 5.57 -27.03
C ALA A 73 16.78 5.56 -28.56
N LYS A 74 17.74 4.81 -29.10
CA LYS A 74 17.92 4.64 -30.55
C LYS A 74 16.72 3.91 -31.18
N ALA A 75 16.26 2.83 -30.54
CA ALA A 75 15.08 2.07 -31.01
C ALA A 75 13.81 2.94 -31.03
N GLY A 76 13.60 3.73 -29.97
CA GLY A 76 12.47 4.66 -29.83
C GLY A 76 12.66 5.98 -30.59
N LYS A 77 13.79 6.21 -31.29
CA LYS A 77 14.16 7.47 -31.95
C LYS A 77 14.11 8.69 -31.01
N ILE A 78 14.48 8.48 -29.76
CA ILE A 78 14.48 9.51 -28.71
C ILE A 78 15.80 10.28 -28.80
N THR A 79 15.75 11.58 -29.04
CA THR A 79 16.93 12.45 -29.20
C THR A 79 17.08 13.48 -28.07
N GLY A 80 16.16 13.46 -27.10
CA GLY A 80 16.15 14.40 -25.97
C GLY A 80 17.24 14.14 -24.93
N SER A 81 17.24 14.97 -23.90
CA SER A 81 18.19 14.88 -22.78
C SER A 81 17.80 13.85 -21.72
N TYR A 82 16.69 13.16 -21.91
CA TYR A 82 16.21 12.08 -21.06
C TYR A 82 15.44 11.03 -21.88
N ILE A 83 15.26 9.88 -21.30
CA ILE A 83 14.31 8.85 -21.77
C ILE A 83 13.37 8.52 -20.62
N HIS A 84 12.10 8.27 -20.92
CA HIS A 84 11.15 7.73 -19.94
C HIS A 84 10.74 6.31 -20.29
N TYR A 85 10.39 5.56 -19.26
CA TYR A 85 9.82 4.22 -19.34
C TYR A 85 8.46 4.24 -18.65
N SER A 86 7.41 3.85 -19.34
CA SER A 86 6.14 3.52 -18.70
C SER A 86 6.31 2.18 -17.99
N VAL A 87 6.06 2.12 -16.69
CA VAL A 87 6.23 0.93 -15.85
C VAL A 87 4.92 0.58 -15.15
N PRO A 88 4.71 -0.68 -14.74
CA PRO A 88 3.56 -1.01 -13.91
C PRO A 88 3.60 -0.23 -12.59
N ALA A 89 2.46 0.37 -12.18
CA ALA A 89 2.39 1.07 -10.90
C ALA A 89 2.55 0.11 -9.72
N MET A 90 2.03 -1.12 -9.87
CA MET A 90 2.13 -2.21 -8.91
C MET A 90 3.21 -3.21 -9.36
N SER A 91 4.46 -2.76 -9.43
CA SER A 91 5.59 -3.58 -9.84
C SER A 91 6.28 -4.24 -8.64
N GLU A 92 6.85 -5.43 -8.87
CA GLU A 92 7.79 -6.07 -7.93
C GLU A 92 9.23 -5.56 -8.10
N VAL A 93 9.49 -4.80 -9.17
CA VAL A 93 10.80 -4.22 -9.44
C VAL A 93 11.03 -3.00 -8.57
N GLN A 94 12.14 -2.99 -7.85
CA GLN A 94 12.59 -1.80 -7.11
C GLN A 94 13.31 -0.84 -8.06
N TYR A 95 12.69 0.28 -8.37
CA TYR A 95 13.28 1.32 -9.22
C TYR A 95 14.23 2.21 -8.42
N LEU A 96 15.44 1.67 -8.17
CA LEU A 96 16.53 2.40 -7.53
C LEU A 96 17.24 3.33 -8.54
N PRO A 97 18.01 4.33 -8.07
CA PRO A 97 18.70 5.26 -8.96
C PRO A 97 19.64 4.58 -9.97
N ASP A 98 20.14 3.40 -9.67
CA ASP A 98 21.02 2.60 -10.51
C ASP A 98 20.37 1.32 -11.07
N ALA A 99 19.04 1.14 -10.92
CA ALA A 99 18.32 -0.04 -11.38
C ALA A 99 17.59 0.22 -12.70
N TYR A 100 17.98 -0.49 -13.75
CA TYR A 100 17.29 -0.46 -15.04
C TYR A 100 15.87 -1.02 -14.90
N PRO A 101 14.82 -0.34 -15.41
CA PRO A 101 13.43 -0.78 -15.29
C PRO A 101 13.14 -1.94 -16.26
N THR A 102 13.35 -3.18 -15.81
CA THR A 102 13.27 -4.39 -16.63
C THR A 102 11.88 -4.70 -17.17
N ASP A 103 10.85 -4.20 -16.54
CA ASP A 103 9.42 -4.33 -16.91
C ASP A 103 8.88 -3.05 -17.59
N GLY A 104 9.74 -2.06 -17.83
CA GLY A 104 9.38 -0.79 -18.42
C GLY A 104 9.37 -0.80 -19.96
N THR A 105 8.50 0.01 -20.54
CA THR A 105 8.46 0.24 -21.99
C THR A 105 8.94 1.66 -22.33
N ALA A 106 10.07 1.74 -23.03
CA ALA A 106 10.73 2.99 -23.39
C ALA A 106 9.85 3.87 -24.29
N GLY A 107 9.69 5.15 -23.93
CA GLY A 107 8.94 6.14 -24.71
C GLY A 107 7.43 5.89 -24.83
N ALA A 108 6.91 4.88 -24.16
CA ALA A 108 5.49 4.54 -24.24
C ALA A 108 4.61 5.57 -23.52
N PRO A 109 3.37 5.84 -23.97
CA PRO A 109 2.42 6.67 -23.24
C PRO A 109 2.05 6.03 -21.90
N LEU A 110 1.78 6.85 -20.90
CA LEU A 110 1.15 6.40 -19.67
C LEU A 110 -0.31 6.06 -19.97
N ARG A 111 -0.73 4.84 -19.66
CA ARG A 111 -2.11 4.37 -19.89
C ARG A 111 -2.78 4.05 -18.56
N ILE A 112 -3.93 4.69 -18.35
CA ILE A 112 -4.78 4.53 -17.17
C ILE A 112 -6.12 3.98 -17.65
N TYR A 113 -6.61 2.91 -17.03
CA TYR A 113 -7.91 2.31 -17.28
C TYR A 113 -8.69 2.30 -15.98
N SER A 114 -9.61 3.24 -15.81
CA SER A 114 -10.33 3.44 -14.56
C SER A 114 -11.83 3.31 -14.76
N ALA A 115 -12.49 2.69 -13.81
CA ALA A 115 -13.94 2.75 -13.67
C ALA A 115 -14.36 4.09 -13.03
N LEU A 116 -15.67 4.33 -12.92
CA LEU A 116 -16.20 5.43 -12.13
C LEU A 116 -16.07 5.10 -10.63
N ASN A 117 -15.83 6.11 -9.81
CA ASN A 117 -15.60 5.98 -8.37
C ASN A 117 -14.33 5.21 -8.02
N GLU A 118 -13.22 5.54 -8.69
CA GLU A 118 -11.94 4.88 -8.54
C GLU A 118 -10.77 5.87 -8.53
N TYR A 119 -9.74 5.53 -7.78
CA TYR A 119 -8.41 6.14 -7.89
C TYR A 119 -7.52 5.13 -8.61
N GLU A 120 -7.05 5.45 -9.79
CA GLU A 120 -6.24 4.52 -10.59
C GLU A 120 -4.87 5.12 -10.89
N PRO A 121 -3.78 4.42 -10.54
CA PRO A 121 -2.42 4.91 -10.74
C PRO A 121 -1.82 4.51 -12.07
N ALA A 122 -0.87 5.31 -12.52
CA ALA A 122 0.14 4.96 -13.51
C ALA A 122 1.53 5.34 -12.99
N SER A 123 2.56 4.65 -13.41
CA SER A 123 3.92 4.94 -13.00
C SER A 123 4.87 5.03 -14.20
N PHE A 124 5.92 5.83 -14.04
CA PHE A 124 6.98 5.95 -15.03
C PHE A 124 8.31 6.25 -14.37
N VAL A 125 9.36 5.86 -15.07
CA VAL A 125 10.75 6.08 -14.65
C VAL A 125 11.44 6.94 -15.69
N ILE A 126 12.19 7.96 -15.27
CA ILE A 126 13.02 8.79 -16.13
C ILE A 126 14.49 8.45 -15.88
N TYR A 127 15.26 8.31 -16.97
CA TYR A 127 16.71 8.31 -16.96
C TYR A 127 17.23 9.55 -17.66
N ALA A 128 18.13 10.29 -17.03
CA ALA A 128 18.67 11.53 -17.57
C ALA A 128 20.05 11.34 -18.22
N PHE A 129 20.20 11.78 -19.48
CA PHE A 129 21.48 11.79 -20.20
C PHE A 129 22.37 12.96 -19.83
N LYS A 130 21.86 13.92 -19.09
CA LYS A 130 22.61 15.04 -18.52
C LYS A 130 21.97 15.50 -17.22
N GLN A 131 22.73 16.19 -16.40
CA GLN A 131 22.22 16.82 -15.20
C GLN A 131 21.16 17.88 -15.55
N HIS A 132 20.01 17.80 -14.86
CA HIS A 132 19.00 18.84 -14.82
C HIS A 132 18.79 19.29 -13.38
N GLY A 133 18.51 20.57 -13.21
CA GLY A 133 18.08 21.11 -11.92
C GLY A 133 16.68 20.64 -11.53
N LYS A 134 15.98 21.44 -10.77
CA LYS A 134 14.59 21.15 -10.40
C LYS A 134 13.67 21.35 -11.61
N VAL A 135 13.39 20.23 -12.29
CA VAL A 135 12.52 20.20 -13.47
C VAL A 135 11.07 20.31 -13.03
N ALA A 136 10.32 21.22 -13.63
CA ALA A 136 8.88 21.33 -13.46
C ALA A 136 8.16 20.34 -14.39
N PHE A 137 7.09 19.72 -13.90
CA PHE A 137 6.25 18.78 -14.63
C PHE A 137 4.82 19.34 -14.71
N ASP A 138 4.48 19.92 -15.86
CA ASP A 138 3.17 20.49 -16.08
C ASP A 138 2.21 19.45 -16.66
N VAL A 139 1.32 18.94 -15.83
CA VAL A 139 0.24 18.04 -16.26
C VAL A 139 -0.85 18.86 -16.92
N SER A 140 -1.22 18.49 -18.16
CA SER A 140 -2.33 19.16 -18.87
C SER A 140 -3.69 18.60 -18.45
N ASP A 141 -4.77 19.33 -18.68
CA ASP A 141 -6.08 18.71 -18.81
C ASP A 141 -6.03 17.63 -19.87
N LEU A 142 -6.77 16.53 -19.65
CA LEU A 142 -6.92 15.50 -20.67
C LEU A 142 -8.22 15.76 -21.45
N LYS A 143 -8.19 15.54 -22.77
CA LYS A 143 -9.32 15.82 -23.65
C LYS A 143 -9.71 14.60 -24.46
N SER A 144 -11.02 14.36 -24.59
CA SER A 144 -11.56 13.36 -25.50
C SER A 144 -11.61 13.90 -26.94
N LYS A 145 -11.83 13.01 -27.91
CA LYS A 145 -12.01 13.40 -29.32
C LYS A 145 -13.19 14.35 -29.52
N ASP A 146 -14.24 14.21 -28.69
CA ASP A 146 -15.44 15.03 -28.73
C ASP A 146 -15.33 16.32 -27.91
N GLY A 147 -14.12 16.64 -27.42
CA GLY A 147 -13.86 17.87 -26.68
C GLY A 147 -14.25 17.85 -25.20
N LYS A 148 -14.71 16.72 -24.64
CA LYS A 148 -14.91 16.58 -23.20
C LYS A 148 -13.56 16.75 -22.47
N VAL A 149 -13.61 17.32 -21.28
CA VAL A 149 -12.41 17.59 -20.48
C VAL A 149 -12.41 16.76 -19.21
N PHE A 150 -11.31 16.07 -18.97
CA PHE A 150 -10.95 15.54 -17.65
C PHE A 150 -9.93 16.51 -17.04
N PRO A 151 -10.29 17.24 -15.96
CA PRO A 151 -9.47 18.33 -15.47
C PRO A 151 -8.21 17.83 -14.77
N LYS A 152 -7.09 18.51 -14.96
CA LYS A 152 -5.82 18.20 -14.32
C LYS A 152 -5.87 18.22 -12.79
N SER A 153 -6.84 18.90 -12.19
CA SER A 153 -7.05 18.91 -10.74
C SER A 153 -7.49 17.54 -10.17
N LYS A 154 -7.87 16.60 -11.05
CA LYS A 154 -8.17 15.20 -10.71
C LYS A 154 -6.97 14.27 -11.01
N LEU A 155 -5.81 14.82 -11.33
CA LEU A 155 -4.55 14.11 -11.56
C LEU A 155 -3.55 14.53 -10.51
N ASP A 156 -3.04 13.59 -9.75
CA ASP A 156 -2.06 13.82 -8.70
C ASP A 156 -0.72 13.18 -9.07
N LEU A 157 0.29 14.03 -9.27
CA LEU A 157 1.64 13.60 -9.63
C LEU A 157 2.55 13.67 -8.40
N LYS A 158 3.24 12.59 -8.10
CA LYS A 158 4.22 12.49 -7.01
C LYS A 158 5.52 11.86 -7.51
N THR A 159 6.63 12.14 -6.85
CA THR A 159 7.86 11.35 -6.99
C THR A 159 7.85 10.20 -6.01
N VAL A 160 8.39 9.04 -6.42
CA VAL A 160 8.67 7.94 -5.49
C VAL A 160 10.04 8.20 -4.87
N LYS A 161 10.03 8.57 -3.61
CA LYS A 161 11.28 8.85 -2.89
C LYS A 161 11.96 7.55 -2.51
N VAL A 162 13.19 7.42 -2.94
CA VAL A 162 14.11 6.37 -2.50
C VAL A 162 14.85 6.90 -1.28
N TRP A 163 14.81 6.16 -0.18
CA TRP A 163 15.42 6.51 1.09
C TRP A 163 15.95 5.27 1.82
N TYR A 164 16.70 5.45 2.88
CA TYR A 164 17.21 4.32 3.65
C TYR A 164 16.14 3.74 4.56
N GLN A 165 16.04 2.42 4.54
CA GLN A 165 15.27 1.60 5.46
C GLN A 165 16.18 0.54 6.07
N ALA A 166 15.89 0.09 7.30
CA ALA A 166 16.60 -1.00 7.97
C ALA A 166 15.68 -1.71 8.95
N GLY A 167 16.18 -2.79 9.52
CA GLY A 167 15.50 -3.58 10.52
C GLY A 167 14.80 -4.80 9.93
N ASN A 168 14.66 -5.83 10.79
CA ASN A 168 13.90 -7.00 10.44
C ASN A 168 12.42 -6.67 10.35
N ALA A 169 11.82 -6.96 9.21
CA ALA A 169 10.40 -7.15 9.11
C ALA A 169 10.16 -8.53 8.53
N TRP A 170 9.14 -9.23 8.99
CA TRP A 170 8.79 -10.51 8.43
C TRP A 170 8.50 -10.31 6.95
N TYR A 171 9.14 -11.10 6.09
CA TYR A 171 8.97 -11.03 4.64
C TYR A 171 9.27 -9.66 3.99
N SER A 172 9.97 -8.76 4.66
CA SER A 172 10.47 -7.57 3.96
C SER A 172 11.63 -7.92 3.03
N TYR A 173 12.01 -6.98 2.16
CA TYR A 173 13.25 -7.07 1.39
C TYR A 173 14.50 -7.15 2.27
N PHE A 174 14.38 -6.75 3.53
CA PHE A 174 15.45 -6.68 4.51
C PHE A 174 15.31 -7.83 5.49
N GLN A 175 16.25 -8.77 5.43
CA GLN A 175 16.33 -9.89 6.37
C GLN A 175 17.45 -9.69 7.41
N ASP A 176 18.08 -8.53 7.37
CA ASP A 176 19.16 -8.10 8.23
C ASP A 176 18.89 -6.66 8.73
N ASN A 177 19.75 -6.19 9.64
CA ASN A 177 19.68 -4.82 10.15
C ASN A 177 20.49 -3.82 9.32
N GLU A 178 20.86 -4.16 8.09
CA GLU A 178 21.58 -3.25 7.21
C GLU A 178 20.66 -2.16 6.67
N TYR A 179 21.18 -0.94 6.54
CA TYR A 179 20.48 0.14 5.87
C TYR A 179 20.58 -0.03 4.37
N LYS A 180 19.43 -0.14 3.73
CA LYS A 180 19.32 -0.29 2.27
C LYS A 180 18.42 0.81 1.70
N LEU A 181 18.74 1.26 0.50
CA LEU A 181 17.87 2.16 -0.26
C LEU A 181 16.60 1.42 -0.68
N CYS A 182 15.46 2.03 -0.43
CA CYS A 182 14.15 1.49 -0.73
C CYS A 182 13.26 2.57 -1.37
N PRO A 183 12.64 2.34 -2.53
CA PRO A 183 11.62 3.21 -3.07
C PRO A 183 10.34 3.03 -2.24
N GLU A 184 9.81 4.11 -1.66
CA GLU A 184 8.66 3.98 -0.76
C GLU A 184 7.73 5.19 -0.77
N LEU A 185 8.24 6.39 -0.39
CA LEU A 185 7.39 7.54 -0.13
C LEU A 185 6.89 8.20 -1.42
N LEU A 186 5.63 8.54 -1.44
CA LEU A 186 5.02 9.33 -2.51
C LEU A 186 4.98 10.81 -2.09
N LEU A 187 5.87 11.63 -2.64
CA LEU A 187 6.06 13.02 -2.25
C LEU A 187 5.72 13.98 -3.41
N HIS A 188 5.05 15.08 -3.08
CA HIS A 188 4.94 16.22 -3.97
C HIS A 188 6.22 17.06 -4.01
N ASP A 189 6.95 17.13 -2.90
CA ASP A 189 8.26 17.80 -2.82
C ASP A 189 9.33 16.83 -2.34
N GLU A 190 10.16 16.36 -3.25
CA GLU A 190 11.24 15.41 -2.93
C GLU A 190 12.27 15.95 -1.94
N ASP A 191 12.37 17.29 -1.82
CA ASP A 191 13.29 17.96 -0.89
C ASP A 191 12.80 17.90 0.56
N LEU A 192 11.56 17.41 0.80
CA LEU A 192 11.07 17.13 2.14
C LEU A 192 11.98 16.12 2.86
N ILE A 193 12.48 15.13 2.12
CA ILE A 193 13.39 14.11 2.64
C ILE A 193 14.72 14.21 1.90
N LYS A 194 15.77 14.57 2.63
CA LYS A 194 17.15 14.52 2.14
C LYS A 194 17.78 13.17 2.47
N VAL A 195 18.38 12.53 1.49
CA VAL A 195 19.11 11.27 1.63
C VAL A 195 20.60 11.54 1.46
N ASP A 196 21.39 11.19 2.46
CA ASP A 196 22.85 11.30 2.45
C ASP A 196 23.46 9.91 2.29
N THR A 197 23.86 9.57 1.08
CA THR A 197 24.43 8.26 0.75
C THR A 197 25.83 8.04 1.34
N LYS A 198 26.54 9.09 1.69
CA LYS A 198 27.86 8.97 2.35
C LYS A 198 27.72 8.64 3.83
N LYS A 199 26.68 9.18 4.47
CA LYS A 199 26.37 8.95 5.89
C LYS A 199 25.37 7.84 6.10
N VAL A 200 24.80 7.29 5.02
CA VAL A 200 23.74 6.27 5.07
C VAL A 200 22.58 6.74 5.97
N SER A 201 22.07 7.94 5.71
CA SER A 201 21.14 8.61 6.62
C SER A 201 20.07 9.39 5.87
N ASN A 202 18.88 9.48 6.48
CA ASN A 202 17.77 10.28 6.03
C ASN A 202 17.56 11.48 6.95
N TYR A 203 17.11 12.59 6.37
CA TYR A 203 16.80 13.82 7.09
C TYR A 203 15.47 14.38 6.61
N ALA A 204 14.65 14.87 7.53
CA ALA A 204 13.44 15.62 7.21
C ALA A 204 13.72 17.13 7.19
N ARG A 205 13.21 17.82 6.18
CA ARG A 205 13.28 19.27 6.10
C ARG A 205 12.27 19.92 7.04
N LEU A 206 12.76 20.83 7.85
CA LEU A 206 11.98 21.74 8.69
C LEU A 206 12.17 23.16 8.18
N ILE A 207 11.11 23.95 8.13
CA ILE A 207 11.13 25.35 7.78
C ILE A 207 10.67 26.16 9.01
N GLU A 208 11.58 26.96 9.58
CA GLU A 208 11.26 27.82 10.69
C GLU A 208 10.35 29.00 10.28
N LYS A 209 9.78 29.70 11.26
CA LYS A 209 8.88 30.84 10.98
C LYS A 209 9.53 31.98 10.23
N ASP A 210 10.85 32.14 10.36
CA ASP A 210 11.66 33.14 9.63
C ASP A 210 12.10 32.67 8.25
N GLY A 211 11.71 31.46 7.84
CA GLY A 211 12.09 30.84 6.57
C GLY A 211 13.40 30.07 6.61
N THR A 212 14.09 30.00 7.76
CA THR A 212 15.33 29.21 7.91
C THR A 212 15.02 27.73 7.72
N VAL A 213 15.82 27.04 6.91
CA VAL A 213 15.68 25.61 6.62
C VAL A 213 16.65 24.81 7.45
N HIS A 214 16.11 23.86 8.20
CA HIS A 214 16.87 22.85 8.93
C HIS A 214 16.55 21.46 8.39
N TYR A 215 17.53 20.55 8.52
CA TYR A 215 17.34 19.14 8.22
C TYR A 215 17.49 18.32 9.51
N HIS A 216 16.37 17.81 9.98
CA HIS A 216 16.33 16.97 11.17
C HIS A 216 16.66 15.52 10.80
N TRP A 217 17.53 14.92 11.57
CA TRP A 217 18.01 13.58 11.35
C TRP A 217 16.96 12.52 11.71
N LEU A 218 16.60 11.66 10.75
CA LEU A 218 15.59 10.63 10.92
C LEU A 218 16.21 9.26 11.21
N THR A 219 17.23 8.91 10.46
CA THR A 219 17.88 7.62 10.50
C THR A 219 19.28 7.78 11.06
N PRO A 220 19.55 7.33 12.28
CA PRO A 220 20.90 7.43 12.86
C PRO A 220 21.91 6.66 11.99
N PRO A 221 23.12 7.17 11.81
CA PRO A 221 24.16 6.44 11.10
C PRO A 221 24.56 5.17 11.84
N PRO A 222 25.06 4.13 11.13
CA PRO A 222 25.47 2.86 11.71
C PRO A 222 26.48 2.98 12.87
N VAL A 223 27.29 4.03 12.87
CA VAL A 223 28.26 4.29 13.95
C VAL A 223 27.61 4.57 15.30
N ILE A 224 26.46 5.27 15.28
CA ILE A 224 25.71 5.51 16.54
C ILE A 224 25.06 4.24 17.05
N ASP A 225 24.73 3.33 16.15
CA ASP A 225 24.14 2.05 16.51
C ASP A 225 25.10 1.20 17.32
N THR A 226 26.33 1.08 16.85
CA THR A 226 27.39 0.39 17.58
C THR A 226 27.61 1.03 18.94
N LEU A 227 27.47 2.36 19.02
CA LEU A 227 27.60 3.08 20.29
C LEU A 227 26.42 2.79 21.23
N LEU A 228 25.19 2.76 20.71
CA LEU A 228 23.99 2.45 21.49
C LEU A 228 23.97 1.01 21.97
N GLU A 229 24.38 0.05 21.13
CA GLU A 229 24.57 -1.34 21.52
C GLU A 229 25.63 -1.47 22.64
N HIS A 230 26.72 -0.72 22.50
CA HIS A 230 27.79 -0.69 23.54
C HIS A 230 27.31 -0.11 24.87
N MET A 231 26.34 0.81 24.82
CA MET A 231 25.69 1.38 26.01
C MET A 231 24.55 0.49 26.55
N GLY A 232 24.30 -0.69 25.95
CA GLY A 232 23.21 -1.59 26.36
C GLY A 232 21.82 -1.06 25.98
N GLN A 233 21.74 -0.09 25.11
CA GLN A 233 20.47 0.44 24.59
C GLN A 233 20.10 -0.29 23.31
N THR A 234 19.00 -1.02 23.35
CA THR A 234 18.54 -1.85 22.23
C THR A 234 17.61 -1.13 21.25
N SER A 235 17.22 0.11 21.54
CA SER A 235 16.34 0.88 20.66
C SER A 235 16.57 2.37 20.77
N TYR A 236 16.75 3.01 19.62
CA TYR A 236 16.67 4.45 19.47
C TYR A 236 15.33 4.81 18.87
N ARG A 237 14.40 5.30 19.67
CA ARG A 237 13.11 5.75 19.17
C ARG A 237 13.16 7.23 18.85
N LEU A 238 13.02 7.56 17.58
CA LEU A 238 12.88 8.94 17.09
C LEU A 238 11.46 9.50 17.28
N ASP A 239 10.52 8.70 17.78
CA ASP A 239 9.12 9.09 17.96
C ASP A 239 8.96 10.40 18.73
N GLY A 240 9.73 10.62 19.76
CA GLY A 240 9.76 11.88 20.49
C GLY A 240 10.25 13.06 19.67
N SER A 241 11.27 12.88 18.85
CA SER A 241 11.83 13.96 18.03
C SER A 241 10.98 14.30 16.83
N PHE A 242 10.34 13.29 16.22
CA PHE A 242 9.39 13.55 15.14
C PHE A 242 8.14 14.27 15.63
N ARG A 243 7.64 13.90 16.80
CA ARG A 243 6.57 14.64 17.47
C ARG A 243 6.95 16.08 17.78
N SER A 244 8.25 16.36 17.95
CA SER A 244 8.76 17.71 18.14
C SER A 244 8.92 18.51 16.84
N MET A 245 8.83 17.89 15.69
CA MET A 245 8.85 18.57 14.39
C MET A 245 7.51 19.26 14.09
N LYS A 246 7.09 20.17 14.98
CA LYS A 246 5.90 20.99 14.84
C LYS A 246 5.82 21.61 13.46
N PRO A 247 4.69 22.18 13.19
CA PRO A 247 3.95 22.41 11.94
C PRO A 247 4.78 22.68 10.69
N ASN A 248 6.07 22.61 10.79
CA ASN A 248 7.00 22.93 9.71
C ASN A 248 7.44 21.69 8.90
N PHE A 249 7.04 20.49 9.34
CA PHE A 249 7.22 19.27 8.57
C PHE A 249 5.96 19.01 7.75
N CYS A 250 5.96 19.55 6.54
CA CYS A 250 4.82 19.49 5.64
C CYS A 250 5.27 19.27 4.21
N ASP A 251 4.62 18.34 3.51
CA ASP A 251 4.79 18.19 2.07
C ASP A 251 4.09 19.32 1.32
N SER A 252 4.47 19.54 0.08
CA SER A 252 3.78 20.46 -0.82
C SER A 252 2.39 19.95 -1.16
N LYS A 253 1.45 20.86 -1.43
CA LYS A 253 0.08 20.49 -1.85
C LYS A 253 0.00 20.04 -3.31
N THR A 254 1.00 20.39 -4.11
CA THR A 254 1.11 20.05 -5.51
C THR A 254 2.56 19.72 -5.83
N PHE A 255 2.79 18.98 -6.89
CA PHE A 255 4.12 18.58 -7.29
C PHE A 255 5.04 19.78 -7.51
N ALA A 256 6.12 19.85 -6.74
CA ALA A 256 7.07 20.97 -6.71
C ALA A 256 8.20 20.84 -7.74
N GLY A 257 8.19 19.78 -8.56
CA GLY A 257 9.26 19.43 -9.47
C GLY A 257 10.28 18.48 -8.85
N ALA A 258 11.19 17.99 -9.69
CA ALA A 258 12.21 17.03 -9.27
C ALA A 258 13.55 17.30 -9.96
N THR A 259 14.65 17.04 -9.24
CA THR A 259 16.00 17.03 -9.80
C THR A 259 16.23 15.74 -10.58
N LEU A 260 16.71 15.84 -11.81
CA LEU A 260 17.07 14.67 -12.61
C LEU A 260 18.60 14.59 -12.71
N ASN A 261 19.17 13.68 -11.94
CA ASN A 261 20.60 13.46 -11.92
C ASN A 261 21.05 12.68 -13.16
N GLU A 262 22.15 13.11 -13.76
CA GLU A 262 22.73 12.40 -14.89
C GLU A 262 23.12 10.98 -14.52
N GLY A 263 22.66 10.00 -15.31
CA GLY A 263 23.00 8.60 -15.13
C GLY A 263 22.16 7.88 -14.07
N GLU A 264 21.14 8.53 -13.54
CA GLU A 264 20.24 7.95 -12.55
C GLU A 264 18.83 7.76 -13.08
N PHE A 265 18.16 6.74 -12.58
CA PHE A 265 16.74 6.49 -12.74
C PHE A 265 15.96 7.15 -11.61
N LYS A 266 14.80 7.72 -11.93
CA LYS A 266 13.88 8.29 -10.95
C LYS A 266 12.46 7.93 -11.30
N GLN A 267 11.74 7.36 -10.35
CA GLN A 267 10.34 6.94 -10.49
C GLN A 267 9.38 8.06 -10.11
N PHE A 268 8.28 8.13 -10.86
CA PHE A 268 7.15 9.02 -10.63
C PHE A 268 5.85 8.22 -10.64
N PHE A 269 4.86 8.74 -9.93
CA PHE A 269 3.57 8.13 -9.72
C PHE A 269 2.48 9.15 -10.04
N LEU A 270 1.57 8.81 -10.96
CA LEU A 270 0.45 9.65 -11.37
C LEU A 270 -0.85 8.93 -11.03
N THR A 271 -1.66 9.50 -10.14
CA THR A 271 -2.95 8.95 -9.76
C THR A 271 -4.08 9.77 -10.38
N ALA A 272 -5.02 9.12 -11.07
CA ALA A 272 -6.24 9.73 -11.56
C ALA A 272 -7.40 9.45 -10.60
N HIS A 273 -8.08 10.49 -10.13
CA HIS A 273 -9.31 10.37 -9.33
C HIS A 273 -10.53 10.48 -10.25
N VAL A 274 -11.07 9.34 -10.64
CA VAL A 274 -12.23 9.25 -11.53
C VAL A 274 -13.51 9.18 -10.69
N THR A 275 -14.13 10.32 -10.47
CA THR A 275 -15.37 10.45 -9.70
C THR A 275 -16.60 10.01 -10.49
N GLU A 276 -17.72 9.82 -9.84
CA GLU A 276 -18.97 9.31 -10.46
C GLU A 276 -19.55 10.24 -11.54
N ASP A 277 -19.26 11.53 -11.49
CA ASP A 277 -19.70 12.55 -12.46
C ASP A 277 -18.88 12.55 -13.76
N CYS A 278 -17.74 11.84 -13.78
CA CYS A 278 -16.90 11.72 -14.96
C CYS A 278 -17.65 10.99 -16.10
N LYS A 279 -17.33 11.34 -17.34
CA LYS A 279 -17.98 10.73 -18.51
C LYS A 279 -17.10 9.65 -19.09
N PRO A 280 -17.63 8.43 -19.32
CA PRO A 280 -16.89 7.37 -20.02
C PRO A 280 -16.44 7.84 -21.40
N ASP A 281 -15.13 7.78 -21.62
CA ASP A 281 -14.49 8.12 -22.91
C ASP A 281 -12.98 7.81 -22.83
N ILE A 282 -12.26 8.09 -23.92
CA ILE A 282 -10.80 8.07 -23.97
C ILE A 282 -10.31 9.52 -24.00
N TYR A 283 -9.56 9.89 -22.97
CA TYR A 283 -8.98 11.22 -22.79
C TYR A 283 -7.47 11.17 -23.00
N THR A 284 -6.92 12.16 -23.67
CA THR A 284 -5.47 12.26 -23.93
C THR A 284 -4.93 13.62 -23.53
N GLY A 285 -3.69 13.63 -23.08
CA GLY A 285 -2.96 14.83 -22.71
C GLY A 285 -1.47 14.57 -22.56
N THR A 286 -0.78 15.42 -21.86
CA THR A 286 0.68 15.32 -21.69
C THR A 286 1.14 15.81 -20.32
N ILE A 287 2.24 15.23 -19.85
CA ILE A 287 3.10 15.83 -18.83
C ILE A 287 4.24 16.54 -19.57
N THR A 288 4.34 17.87 -19.46
CA THR A 288 5.38 18.67 -20.08
C THR A 288 6.49 18.95 -19.08
N LEU A 289 7.71 18.52 -19.39
CA LEU A 289 8.90 18.72 -18.57
C LEU A 289 9.59 20.02 -18.96
N LYS A 290 9.88 20.87 -17.97
CA LYS A 290 10.56 22.16 -18.16
C LYS A 290 11.76 22.29 -17.21
N ASP A 291 12.92 22.61 -17.77
CA ASP A 291 14.14 22.94 -17.04
C ASP A 291 14.45 24.43 -17.21
N GLY A 292 14.46 25.20 -16.12
CA GLY A 292 14.63 26.65 -16.19
C GLY A 292 13.60 27.35 -17.10
N GLY A 293 12.35 26.85 -17.15
CA GLY A 293 11.29 27.35 -18.03
C GLY A 293 11.33 26.84 -19.48
N LYS A 294 12.43 26.23 -19.91
CA LYS A 294 12.57 25.64 -21.25
C LYS A 294 11.99 24.23 -21.29
N ILE A 295 11.13 23.96 -22.28
CA ILE A 295 10.61 22.61 -22.51
C ILE A 295 11.75 21.69 -22.93
N ILE A 296 11.94 20.60 -22.19
CA ILE A 296 12.92 19.55 -22.48
C ILE A 296 12.28 18.28 -23.03
N GLY A 297 10.96 18.14 -22.89
CA GLY A 297 10.21 17.03 -23.48
C GLY A 297 8.79 16.94 -22.97
N LYS A 298 8.07 15.92 -23.47
CA LYS A 298 6.67 15.62 -23.11
C LYS A 298 6.48 14.13 -22.97
N ILE A 299 5.67 13.72 -22.01
CA ILE A 299 5.24 12.34 -21.78
C ILE A 299 3.74 12.26 -22.10
N PRO A 300 3.31 11.47 -23.08
CA PRO A 300 1.90 11.32 -23.39
C PRO A 300 1.15 10.58 -22.27
N VAL A 301 -0.07 11.04 -21.98
CA VAL A 301 -0.98 10.41 -21.01
C VAL A 301 -2.28 10.07 -21.72
N GLN A 302 -2.79 8.85 -21.50
CA GLN A 302 -4.08 8.39 -21.96
C GLN A 302 -4.86 7.81 -20.79
N LEU A 303 -6.04 8.37 -20.53
CA LEU A 303 -6.99 7.87 -19.55
C LEU A 303 -8.22 7.32 -20.30
N ARG A 304 -8.54 6.05 -20.07
CA ARG A 304 -9.80 5.45 -20.50
C ARG A 304 -10.72 5.30 -19.29
N ILE A 305 -11.80 6.07 -19.27
CA ILE A 305 -12.86 5.93 -18.27
C ILE A 305 -13.86 4.89 -18.77
N LEU A 306 -14.04 3.84 -17.99
CA LEU A 306 -14.92 2.71 -18.28
C LEU A 306 -16.39 3.07 -18.02
N PRO A 307 -17.36 2.48 -18.74
CA PRO A 307 -18.78 2.84 -18.66
C PRO A 307 -19.52 2.17 -17.49
N PHE A 308 -18.84 1.98 -16.35
CA PHE A 308 -19.44 1.40 -15.13
C PHE A 308 -18.78 1.99 -13.87
N LYS A 309 -19.53 1.91 -12.80
CA LYS A 309 -19.09 2.30 -11.44
C LYS A 309 -18.69 1.05 -10.67
N LEU A 310 -17.63 1.13 -9.88
CA LEU A 310 -17.26 0.08 -8.95
C LEU A 310 -18.20 0.08 -7.74
N PRO A 311 -18.73 -1.11 -7.36
CA PRO A 311 -19.51 -1.28 -6.14
C PRO A 311 -18.62 -1.28 -4.90
N GLU A 312 -19.25 -1.39 -3.75
CA GLU A 312 -18.57 -1.79 -2.52
C GLU A 312 -17.99 -3.21 -2.68
N PRO A 313 -16.84 -3.51 -2.07
CA PRO A 313 -16.29 -4.87 -2.10
C PRO A 313 -17.18 -5.80 -1.27
N MET A 314 -17.66 -6.88 -1.88
CA MET A 314 -18.51 -7.88 -1.22
C MET A 314 -17.74 -9.20 -1.05
N GLN A 315 -18.17 -10.01 -0.09
CA GLN A 315 -17.53 -11.30 0.17
C GLN A 315 -17.72 -12.27 -1.00
N TYR A 316 -16.72 -13.10 -1.25
CA TYR A 316 -16.76 -14.05 -2.37
C TYR A 316 -17.95 -15.01 -2.29
N LYS A 317 -18.25 -15.53 -1.10
CA LYS A 317 -19.34 -16.51 -0.87
C LYS A 317 -20.67 -15.88 -0.50
N ASN A 318 -20.66 -14.69 0.09
CA ASN A 318 -21.87 -14.01 0.54
C ASN A 318 -21.90 -12.56 0.05
N MET A 319 -22.64 -12.32 -1.04
CA MET A 319 -22.79 -11.01 -1.66
C MET A 319 -23.69 -10.04 -0.89
N ASP A 320 -24.29 -10.47 0.21
CA ASP A 320 -25.09 -9.60 1.09
C ASP A 320 -24.24 -8.98 2.20
N LYS A 321 -23.00 -9.45 2.35
CA LYS A 321 -22.06 -8.97 3.35
C LYS A 321 -20.82 -8.32 2.67
N PRO A 322 -20.35 -7.17 3.18
CA PRO A 322 -19.15 -6.54 2.66
C PRO A 322 -17.89 -7.36 2.98
N PHE A 323 -16.92 -7.34 2.07
CA PHE A 323 -15.54 -7.72 2.37
C PHE A 323 -14.88 -6.53 3.07
N ARG A 324 -14.41 -6.72 4.29
CA ARG A 324 -13.95 -5.63 5.15
C ARG A 324 -12.44 -5.55 5.22
N THR A 325 -11.94 -4.34 5.30
CA THR A 325 -10.57 -4.09 5.73
C THR A 325 -10.60 -3.61 7.18
N GLU A 326 -9.99 -4.39 8.05
CA GLU A 326 -9.86 -4.10 9.48
C GLU A 326 -8.38 -3.94 9.81
N MET A 327 -8.03 -2.92 10.55
CA MET A 327 -6.64 -2.72 10.93
C MET A 327 -6.50 -2.14 12.32
N ALA A 328 -5.45 -2.57 13.03
CA ALA A 328 -5.09 -1.97 14.28
C ALA A 328 -4.49 -0.58 14.00
N GLU A 329 -5.26 0.45 14.25
CA GLU A 329 -4.81 1.82 14.23
C GLU A 329 -4.53 2.29 15.65
N TYR A 330 -3.25 2.38 15.99
CA TYR A 330 -2.84 2.79 17.33
C TYR A 330 -2.78 4.31 17.49
N ASN A 331 -2.71 5.04 16.40
CA ASN A 331 -2.38 6.46 16.43
C ASN A 331 -3.54 7.37 16.03
N GLY A 332 -4.70 6.83 15.67
CA GLY A 332 -5.85 7.63 15.28
C GLY A 332 -6.29 8.62 16.36
N ILE A 333 -7.34 8.29 17.08
CA ILE A 333 -7.90 9.16 18.11
C ILE A 333 -7.13 9.06 19.45
N GLU A 334 -6.50 7.92 19.74
CA GLU A 334 -5.61 7.81 20.90
C GLU A 334 -4.37 8.68 20.78
N PHE A 335 -3.88 8.86 19.58
CA PHE A 335 -2.75 9.75 19.32
C PHE A 335 -3.08 11.19 19.73
N ILE A 336 -4.28 11.68 19.42
CA ILE A 336 -4.77 12.98 19.91
C ILE A 336 -4.80 13.01 21.45
N ARG A 337 -5.20 11.93 22.10
CA ARG A 337 -5.32 11.86 23.55
C ARG A 337 -3.98 11.78 24.26
N GLN A 338 -3.01 11.07 23.71
CA GLN A 338 -1.63 11.05 24.21
C GLN A 338 -0.91 12.37 23.96
N LEU A 339 -1.33 13.11 22.96
CA LEU A 339 -0.80 14.42 22.62
C LEU A 339 -1.39 15.55 23.46
N ASN A 340 -2.57 15.36 24.07
CA ASN A 340 -3.21 16.37 24.94
C ASN A 340 -2.42 16.68 26.23
N GLY A 341 -1.39 15.95 26.52
CA GLY A 341 -0.45 16.23 27.62
C GLY A 341 0.90 16.80 27.19
N ASN A 342 1.15 16.84 25.90
CA ASN A 342 2.38 17.35 25.30
C ASN A 342 2.01 18.20 24.09
N ASP A 343 2.73 19.22 23.79
CA ASP A 343 2.60 20.26 22.77
C ASP A 343 2.17 19.90 21.33
N TYR A 344 1.52 18.75 21.07
CA TYR A 344 1.19 18.21 19.73
C TYR A 344 -0.25 17.76 19.59
N ASP A 345 -1.18 18.66 19.74
CA ASP A 345 -2.55 18.41 19.36
C ASP A 345 -2.66 18.39 17.84
N LEU A 346 -2.97 17.22 17.26
CA LEU A 346 -3.49 17.19 15.91
C LEU A 346 -4.77 18.01 15.90
N THR A 347 -4.87 18.93 14.97
CA THR A 347 -6.10 19.67 14.77
C THR A 347 -7.20 18.75 14.21
N GLU A 348 -8.46 19.10 14.40
CA GLU A 348 -9.56 18.36 13.76
C GLU A 348 -9.39 18.26 12.26
N ALA A 349 -8.85 19.32 11.62
CA ALA A 349 -8.59 19.34 10.19
C ALA A 349 -7.56 18.30 9.76
N GLN A 350 -6.50 18.11 10.54
CA GLN A 350 -5.48 17.08 10.29
C GLN A 350 -6.06 15.69 10.41
N LEU A 351 -6.82 15.41 11.47
CA LEU A 351 -7.46 14.11 11.64
C LEU A 351 -8.46 13.82 10.51
N VAL A 352 -9.28 14.80 10.13
CA VAL A 352 -10.20 14.66 8.99
C VAL A 352 -9.44 14.40 7.69
N SER A 353 -8.26 15.02 7.49
CA SER A 353 -7.39 14.76 6.34
C SER A 353 -6.91 13.31 6.32
N MET A 354 -6.45 12.77 7.45
CA MET A 354 -6.05 11.36 7.59
C MET A 354 -7.22 10.41 7.31
N LEU A 355 -8.40 10.69 7.88
CA LEU A 355 -9.59 9.86 7.66
C LEU A 355 -10.07 9.87 6.20
N LYS A 356 -9.97 11.02 5.52
CA LYS A 356 -10.23 11.12 4.07
C LYS A 356 -9.23 10.30 3.25
N ASN A 357 -7.97 10.30 3.65
CA ASN A 357 -6.97 9.46 3.00
C ASN A 357 -7.31 7.98 3.15
N PHE A 358 -7.74 7.53 4.34
CA PHE A 358 -8.23 6.17 4.56
C PHE A 358 -9.41 5.83 3.65
N ALA A 359 -10.41 6.72 3.57
CA ALA A 359 -11.56 6.53 2.68
C ALA A 359 -11.14 6.43 1.20
N ALA A 360 -10.16 7.25 0.77
CA ALA A 360 -9.61 7.22 -0.58
C ALA A 360 -8.82 5.93 -0.88
N HIS A 361 -8.39 5.22 0.15
CA HIS A 361 -7.72 3.91 0.04
C HIS A 361 -8.65 2.72 0.31
N ASN A 362 -9.96 2.92 0.13
CA ASN A 362 -11.00 1.90 0.32
C ASN A 362 -11.03 1.29 1.73
N TYR A 363 -10.51 2.01 2.69
CA TYR A 363 -10.49 1.56 4.06
C TYR A 363 -11.84 1.79 4.72
N VAL A 364 -12.41 0.73 5.30
CA VAL A 364 -13.79 0.77 5.76
C VAL A 364 -13.88 1.06 7.26
N ILE A 365 -12.93 0.57 8.05
CA ILE A 365 -13.04 0.63 9.51
C ILE A 365 -11.69 0.93 10.15
N PRO A 366 -11.56 2.10 10.77
CA PRO A 366 -10.46 2.31 11.68
C PRO A 366 -10.67 1.46 12.95
N GLY A 367 -9.74 0.56 13.23
CA GLY A 367 -9.68 -0.20 14.47
C GLY A 367 -9.22 0.68 15.63
N PHE A 368 -10.01 1.69 15.97
CA PHE A 368 -9.67 2.60 17.04
C PHE A 368 -9.84 1.94 18.41
N ARG A 369 -8.74 1.75 19.11
CA ARG A 369 -8.79 1.64 20.57
C ARG A 369 -9.29 2.97 21.12
N ASN A 370 -10.46 3.06 21.71
CA ASN A 370 -11.06 4.27 22.28
C ASN A 370 -11.64 5.29 21.26
N ALA A 371 -12.18 4.85 20.16
CA ALA A 371 -12.93 5.69 19.20
C ALA A 371 -14.14 6.46 19.78
N TYR A 372 -14.34 6.39 21.08
CA TYR A 372 -15.51 6.91 21.79
C TYR A 372 -15.80 8.38 21.64
N TYR A 373 -14.84 9.17 21.16
CA TYR A 373 -14.94 10.59 21.40
C TYR A 373 -15.15 11.46 20.15
N ARG A 374 -14.85 10.93 18.96
CA ARG A 374 -14.82 11.79 17.75
C ARG A 374 -15.44 11.16 16.50
N PHE A 375 -16.63 10.56 16.66
CA PHE A 375 -17.40 10.01 15.53
C PHE A 375 -17.78 11.05 14.50
N ASP A 376 -17.99 12.29 14.94
CA ASP A 376 -18.22 13.41 14.05
C ASP A 376 -17.07 13.61 13.04
N LEU A 377 -15.84 13.34 13.45
CA LEU A 377 -14.67 13.42 12.57
C LEU A 377 -14.57 12.21 11.63
N ILE A 378 -14.95 11.01 12.10
CA ILE A 378 -15.04 9.82 11.25
C ILE A 378 -16.01 10.05 10.11
N ASP A 379 -17.19 10.62 10.41
CA ASP A 379 -18.18 10.98 9.39
C ASP A 379 -17.65 12.04 8.42
N LYS A 380 -17.02 13.10 8.94
CA LYS A 380 -16.38 14.15 8.12
C LYS A 380 -15.26 13.57 7.23
N GLY A 381 -14.61 12.49 7.68
CA GLY A 381 -13.62 11.75 6.91
C GLY A 381 -14.22 10.82 5.86
N GLY A 382 -15.54 10.59 5.87
CA GLY A 382 -16.22 9.71 4.91
C GLY A 382 -16.12 8.23 5.21
N LEU A 383 -15.68 7.85 6.41
CA LEU A 383 -15.59 6.44 6.82
C LEU A 383 -16.91 5.91 7.37
N LYS A 384 -17.17 4.63 7.13
CA LYS A 384 -18.38 3.96 7.65
C LYS A 384 -18.20 3.55 9.10
N ARG A 385 -19.29 3.56 9.86
CA ARG A 385 -19.31 3.17 11.29
C ARG A 385 -19.80 1.75 11.55
N ASP A 386 -19.69 0.86 10.58
CA ASP A 386 -20.36 -0.44 10.67
C ASP A 386 -19.75 -1.37 11.70
N PHE A 387 -18.50 -1.10 12.11
CA PHE A 387 -17.77 -1.94 13.03
C PHE A 387 -16.77 -1.14 13.85
N ILE A 388 -16.90 -1.18 15.17
CA ILE A 388 -15.97 -0.50 16.08
C ILE A 388 -15.51 -1.48 17.13
N VAL A 389 -14.20 -1.62 17.25
CA VAL A 389 -13.55 -2.44 18.27
C VAL A 389 -13.32 -1.59 19.51
N THR A 390 -13.80 -2.05 20.64
CA THR A 390 -13.50 -1.44 21.92
C THR A 390 -12.60 -2.33 22.76
N THR A 391 -11.69 -1.75 23.53
CA THR A 391 -10.67 -2.53 24.25
C THR A 391 -10.87 -2.60 25.75
N SER A 392 -11.84 -1.94 26.32
CA SER A 392 -11.89 -1.82 27.78
C SER A 392 -12.83 -2.82 28.43
N MET A 393 -12.32 -4.00 28.74
CA MET A 393 -12.87 -4.80 29.84
C MET A 393 -12.03 -4.52 31.08
N LYS A 394 -12.64 -4.05 32.15
CA LYS A 394 -11.96 -4.03 33.44
C LYS A 394 -12.04 -5.45 34.03
N LEU A 395 -10.88 -6.02 34.34
CA LEU A 395 -10.74 -7.30 35.00
C LEU A 395 -11.08 -7.15 36.48
N THR A 396 -12.38 -7.07 36.79
CA THR A 396 -12.91 -7.04 38.14
C THR A 396 -13.69 -8.32 38.40
N ASN A 397 -14.48 -8.40 39.45
CA ASN A 397 -15.36 -9.55 39.66
C ASN A 397 -16.50 -9.57 38.61
N LEU A 398 -17.09 -10.75 38.39
CA LEU A 398 -18.09 -10.96 37.34
C LEU A 398 -19.35 -10.08 37.50
N ALA A 399 -19.72 -9.72 38.74
CA ALA A 399 -20.89 -8.86 38.98
C ALA A 399 -20.63 -7.42 38.56
N GLU A 400 -19.45 -6.90 38.86
CA GLU A 400 -19.01 -5.56 38.40
C GLU A 400 -18.87 -5.52 36.89
N MET A 401 -18.37 -6.58 36.25
CA MET A 401 -18.31 -6.69 34.80
C MET A 401 -19.68 -6.62 34.13
N ARG A 402 -20.68 -7.30 34.68
CA ARG A 402 -22.04 -7.23 34.16
C ARG A 402 -22.61 -5.81 34.25
N PHE A 403 -22.40 -5.17 35.40
CA PHE A 403 -22.81 -3.77 35.59
C PHE A 403 -22.09 -2.85 34.58
N ASP A 404 -20.79 -3.03 34.40
CA ASP A 404 -19.99 -2.22 33.48
C ASP A 404 -20.39 -2.45 32.02
N ALA A 405 -20.61 -3.70 31.61
CA ALA A 405 -21.10 -4.03 30.27
C ALA A 405 -22.44 -3.35 29.98
N LYS A 406 -23.39 -3.44 30.93
CA LYS A 406 -24.69 -2.78 30.79
C LYS A 406 -24.55 -1.26 30.66
N ARG A 407 -23.74 -0.64 31.51
CA ARG A 407 -23.46 0.79 31.46
C ARG A 407 -22.81 1.19 30.14
N GLN A 408 -21.83 0.45 29.66
CA GLN A 408 -21.19 0.70 28.36
C GLN A 408 -22.20 0.58 27.21
N LYS A 409 -23.06 -0.43 27.22
CA LYS A 409 -24.16 -0.58 26.24
C LYS A 409 -25.08 0.65 26.23
N GLU A 410 -25.55 1.09 27.40
CA GLU A 410 -26.41 2.26 27.52
C GLU A 410 -25.70 3.53 27.00
N ASP A 411 -24.43 3.68 27.32
CA ASP A 411 -23.60 4.77 26.79
C ASP A 411 -23.47 4.73 25.26
N HIS A 412 -23.26 3.56 24.68
CA HIS A 412 -23.18 3.36 23.23
C HIS A 412 -24.50 3.68 22.53
N ILE A 413 -25.61 3.17 23.06
CA ILE A 413 -26.94 3.46 22.50
C ILE A 413 -27.23 4.96 22.58
N ARG A 414 -26.93 5.60 23.71
CA ARG A 414 -27.11 7.05 23.88
C ARG A 414 -26.28 7.88 22.91
N LYS A 415 -25.01 7.49 22.69
CA LYS A 415 -24.06 8.24 21.84
C LYS A 415 -24.25 7.96 20.35
N PHE A 416 -24.62 6.73 20.00
CA PHE A 416 -24.52 6.23 18.62
C PHE A 416 -25.85 5.71 18.06
N GLY A 417 -26.90 5.67 18.88
CA GLY A 417 -28.21 5.15 18.48
C GLY A 417 -28.26 3.61 18.33
N ARG A 418 -27.15 2.92 18.56
CA ARG A 418 -27.04 1.47 18.37
C ARG A 418 -25.92 0.85 19.22
N ASN A 419 -25.98 -0.47 19.42
CA ASN A 419 -24.90 -1.23 20.05
C ASN A 419 -24.37 -2.30 19.08
N ASN A 420 -23.45 -1.91 18.20
CA ASN A 420 -22.78 -2.82 17.26
C ASN A 420 -21.26 -2.87 17.51
N PHE A 421 -20.85 -2.68 18.75
CA PHE A 421 -19.46 -2.70 19.14
C PHE A 421 -18.97 -4.12 19.38
N LYS A 422 -17.73 -4.38 19.01
CA LYS A 422 -17.03 -5.62 19.31
C LYS A 422 -15.95 -5.35 20.36
N LEU A 423 -15.82 -6.25 21.29
CA LEU A 423 -14.71 -6.27 22.23
C LEU A 423 -13.49 -6.84 21.51
N ALA A 424 -12.43 -6.08 21.41
CA ALA A 424 -11.14 -6.60 21.01
C ALA A 424 -10.46 -7.20 22.24
N TRP A 425 -10.53 -8.52 22.36
CA TRP A 425 -9.85 -9.20 23.44
C TRP A 425 -9.28 -10.53 23.00
N GLY A 426 -8.14 -10.87 23.55
CA GLY A 426 -7.44 -12.08 23.19
C GLY A 426 -6.40 -11.85 22.13
N ASP A 427 -5.61 -10.78 22.29
CA ASP A 427 -4.47 -10.48 21.44
C ASP A 427 -3.40 -11.56 21.61
N GLU A 428 -3.32 -12.48 20.65
CA GLU A 428 -2.41 -13.64 20.61
C GLU A 428 -2.40 -14.51 21.88
N TYR A 429 -3.48 -14.54 22.63
CA TYR A 429 -3.56 -15.26 23.89
C TYR A 429 -3.35 -16.76 23.70
N GLY A 430 -2.56 -17.37 24.59
CA GLY A 430 -2.48 -18.82 24.74
C GLY A 430 -3.76 -19.43 25.30
N GLY A 431 -3.95 -20.74 25.10
CA GLY A 431 -5.18 -21.42 25.44
C GLY A 431 -5.63 -21.29 26.90
N ALA A 432 -4.70 -21.23 27.86
CA ALA A 432 -5.01 -21.05 29.28
C ALA A 432 -5.58 -19.65 29.57
N THR A 433 -4.93 -18.60 29.03
CA THR A 433 -5.39 -17.22 29.18
C THR A 433 -6.75 -17.02 28.53
N LEU A 434 -6.93 -17.55 27.29
CA LEU A 434 -8.20 -17.47 26.59
C LEU A 434 -9.33 -18.14 27.39
N ARG A 435 -9.12 -19.35 27.94
CA ARG A 435 -10.11 -20.00 28.83
C ARG A 435 -10.47 -19.13 30.02
N GLY A 436 -9.48 -18.45 30.61
CA GLY A 436 -9.71 -17.58 31.77
C GLY A 436 -10.61 -16.38 31.47
N ILE A 437 -10.61 -15.87 30.25
CA ILE A 437 -11.42 -14.70 29.87
C ILE A 437 -12.81 -15.07 29.34
N LEU A 438 -13.09 -16.35 29.00
CA LEU A 438 -14.36 -16.74 28.41
C LEU A 438 -15.59 -16.35 29.25
N PRO A 439 -15.60 -16.50 30.58
CA PRO A 439 -16.74 -16.07 31.39
C PRO A 439 -17.02 -14.56 31.25
N MET A 440 -15.99 -13.77 31.08
CA MET A 440 -16.09 -12.33 30.88
C MET A 440 -16.64 -11.98 29.50
N VAL A 441 -16.12 -12.63 28.46
CA VAL A 441 -16.63 -12.50 27.08
C VAL A 441 -18.12 -12.87 27.04
N GLN A 442 -18.53 -13.94 27.76
CA GLN A 442 -19.92 -14.36 27.84
C GLN A 442 -20.81 -13.25 28.41
N ILE A 443 -20.41 -12.60 29.50
CA ILE A 443 -21.16 -11.49 30.12
C ILE A 443 -21.38 -10.34 29.11
N TYR A 444 -20.34 -9.93 28.39
CA TYR A 444 -20.48 -8.87 27.40
C TYR A 444 -21.33 -9.29 26.20
N ARG A 445 -21.24 -10.56 25.78
CA ARG A 445 -22.10 -11.12 24.73
C ARG A 445 -23.60 -11.13 25.14
N GLU A 446 -23.90 -11.47 26.36
CA GLU A 446 -25.27 -11.40 26.90
C GLU A 446 -25.86 -9.99 26.87
N GLU A 447 -25.00 -8.97 26.99
CA GLU A 447 -25.39 -7.57 26.81
C GLU A 447 -25.38 -7.10 25.35
N GLY A 448 -25.05 -7.97 24.40
CA GLY A 448 -25.11 -7.70 22.95
C GLY A 448 -23.84 -7.12 22.35
N PHE A 449 -22.68 -7.23 23.03
CA PHE A 449 -21.40 -6.89 22.42
C PHE A 449 -20.91 -8.02 21.52
N GLY A 450 -20.31 -7.68 20.37
CA GLY A 450 -19.54 -8.63 19.59
C GLY A 450 -18.18 -8.93 20.23
N PHE A 451 -17.52 -9.99 19.77
CA PHE A 451 -16.18 -10.37 20.21
C PHE A 451 -15.25 -10.54 19.02
N TRP A 452 -14.15 -9.81 19.01
CA TRP A 452 -13.06 -9.95 18.06
C TRP A 452 -11.84 -10.57 18.74
N SER A 453 -11.20 -11.52 18.08
CA SER A 453 -9.97 -12.15 18.57
C SER A 453 -9.01 -12.50 17.44
N ASN A 454 -7.72 -12.31 17.69
CA ASN A 454 -6.62 -12.77 16.85
C ASN A 454 -5.84 -13.96 17.48
N SER A 455 -6.35 -14.54 18.57
CA SER A 455 -5.72 -15.68 19.23
C SER A 455 -5.82 -16.95 18.37
N ARG A 456 -4.72 -17.68 18.20
CA ARG A 456 -4.66 -18.96 17.46
C ARG A 456 -5.59 -20.04 18.02
N HIS A 457 -5.92 -19.96 19.30
CA HIS A 457 -6.76 -20.94 20.00
C HIS A 457 -8.24 -20.56 20.03
N THR A 458 -8.62 -19.42 19.48
CA THR A 458 -9.99 -18.90 19.58
C THR A 458 -11.00 -19.88 19.03
N TYR A 459 -10.76 -20.50 17.87
CA TYR A 459 -11.68 -21.45 17.28
C TYR A 459 -11.87 -22.70 18.12
N ALA A 460 -10.79 -23.25 18.65
CA ALA A 460 -10.86 -24.47 19.46
C ALA A 460 -11.57 -24.25 20.80
N LEU A 461 -11.50 -23.03 21.35
CA LEU A 461 -11.98 -22.74 22.71
C LEU A 461 -13.20 -21.84 22.76
N ALA A 462 -13.37 -20.96 21.80
CA ALA A 462 -14.35 -19.88 21.86
C ALA A 462 -14.89 -19.44 20.50
N GLY A 463 -14.73 -20.24 19.45
CA GLY A 463 -15.15 -19.88 18.10
C GLY A 463 -16.63 -19.49 17.99
N TRP A 464 -17.48 -20.12 18.78
CA TRP A 464 -18.91 -19.82 18.88
C TRP A 464 -19.21 -18.46 19.57
N LEU A 465 -18.26 -17.90 20.30
CA LEU A 465 -18.35 -16.56 20.91
C LEU A 465 -17.73 -15.46 20.06
N ALA A 466 -16.85 -15.80 19.11
CA ALA A 466 -16.16 -14.81 18.29
C ALA A 466 -17.03 -14.41 17.08
N ASP A 467 -17.25 -13.12 16.90
CA ASP A 467 -17.92 -12.58 15.72
C ASP A 467 -16.94 -12.22 14.61
N CYS A 468 -15.70 -11.99 14.97
CA CYS A 468 -14.62 -11.77 14.04
C CYS A 468 -13.35 -12.48 14.52
N PHE A 469 -12.70 -13.20 13.62
CA PHE A 469 -11.48 -13.94 13.92
C PHE A 469 -10.41 -13.67 12.86
N THR A 470 -9.27 -13.18 13.30
CA THR A 470 -8.13 -12.84 12.44
C THR A 470 -6.84 -13.43 13.03
N PRO A 471 -6.56 -14.74 12.82
CA PRO A 471 -5.39 -15.38 13.41
C PRO A 471 -4.10 -14.84 12.81
N PRO A 472 -3.02 -14.72 13.60
CA PRO A 472 -1.70 -14.28 13.14
C PRO A 472 -0.95 -15.44 12.46
N THR A 473 -1.55 -16.04 11.45
CA THR A 473 -0.94 -17.13 10.70
C THR A 473 -0.98 -16.82 9.22
N TRP A 474 0.11 -17.13 8.53
CA TRP A 474 0.14 -17.05 7.08
C TRP A 474 -0.79 -18.11 6.50
N PRO A 475 -1.90 -17.73 5.89
CA PRO A 475 -2.80 -18.70 5.28
C PRO A 475 -2.25 -19.17 3.94
N ASP A 476 -2.51 -20.42 3.59
CA ASP A 476 -2.35 -20.90 2.24
C ASP A 476 -3.56 -20.46 1.40
N PHE A 477 -3.44 -19.34 0.73
CA PHE A 477 -4.52 -18.78 -0.10
C PHE A 477 -4.87 -19.65 -1.32
N ARG A 478 -4.03 -20.62 -1.68
CA ARG A 478 -4.34 -21.60 -2.73
C ARG A 478 -5.48 -22.53 -2.31
N SER A 479 -5.70 -22.67 -1.02
CA SER A 479 -6.84 -23.42 -0.49
C SER A 479 -8.12 -22.57 -0.62
N HIS A 480 -8.82 -22.70 -1.73
CA HIS A 480 -10.07 -21.99 -2.03
C HIS A 480 -11.19 -22.13 -1.01
N ASN A 481 -11.06 -23.05 -0.09
CA ASN A 481 -12.03 -23.34 0.96
C ASN A 481 -11.44 -23.15 2.36
N LEU A 482 -10.40 -22.32 2.46
CA LEU A 482 -9.74 -22.12 3.76
C LEU A 482 -10.74 -21.63 4.81
N ALA A 483 -11.58 -20.66 4.45
CA ALA A 483 -12.61 -20.15 5.36
C ALA A 483 -13.63 -21.22 5.77
N ASP A 484 -13.97 -22.18 4.91
CA ASP A 484 -14.93 -23.24 5.23
C ASP A 484 -14.44 -24.17 6.33
N LYS A 485 -13.13 -24.33 6.46
CA LYS A 485 -12.54 -25.13 7.54
C LYS A 485 -12.79 -24.53 8.92
N PHE A 486 -13.07 -23.24 8.97
CA PHE A 486 -13.30 -22.49 10.20
C PHE A 486 -14.76 -22.06 10.37
N SER A 487 -15.51 -21.90 9.30
CA SER A 487 -16.90 -21.44 9.35
C SER A 487 -17.89 -22.48 9.92
N PHE A 488 -17.48 -23.75 10.08
CA PHE A 488 -18.34 -24.78 10.64
C PHE A 488 -18.72 -24.54 12.11
N ILE A 489 -17.91 -23.77 12.85
CA ILE A 489 -18.15 -23.42 14.25
C ILE A 489 -19.16 -22.28 14.34
N SER A 490 -19.06 -21.31 13.48
CA SER A 490 -19.96 -20.16 13.40
C SER A 490 -19.96 -19.59 11.98
N PRO A 491 -20.86 -20.07 11.11
CA PRO A 491 -20.85 -19.70 9.69
C PRO A 491 -21.16 -18.23 9.43
N ASP A 492 -21.70 -17.51 10.42
CA ASP A 492 -21.98 -16.07 10.32
C ASP A 492 -20.82 -15.19 10.80
N ASN A 493 -19.76 -15.81 11.32
CA ASN A 493 -18.61 -15.06 11.80
C ASN A 493 -17.78 -14.47 10.64
N ASP A 494 -17.23 -13.31 10.89
CA ASP A 494 -16.18 -12.78 10.04
C ASP A 494 -14.89 -13.58 10.28
N PHE A 495 -14.25 -13.97 9.20
CA PHE A 495 -12.98 -14.66 9.19
C PHE A 495 -11.99 -13.97 8.27
N GLY A 496 -10.87 -13.59 8.81
CA GLY A 496 -9.78 -12.97 8.07
C GLY A 496 -8.44 -13.50 8.53
N TRP A 497 -7.42 -12.77 8.26
CA TRP A 497 -6.10 -13.01 8.79
C TRP A 497 -5.43 -11.67 9.11
N TYR A 498 -4.48 -11.70 10.03
CA TYR A 498 -3.62 -10.56 10.23
C TYR A 498 -2.18 -11.04 10.37
N ALA A 499 -1.26 -10.23 9.93
CA ALA A 499 0.13 -10.44 10.24
C ALA A 499 0.90 -9.14 10.11
N CYS A 500 1.79 -8.91 11.07
CA CYS A 500 2.67 -7.75 11.08
C CYS A 500 3.60 -7.69 9.86
N GLN A 501 3.89 -8.82 9.27
CA GLN A 501 4.80 -8.93 8.14
C GLN A 501 4.32 -8.29 6.83
N HIS A 502 3.04 -7.93 6.72
CA HIS A 502 2.54 -7.27 5.52
C HIS A 502 2.92 -5.82 5.45
N VAL A 503 2.87 -5.18 6.59
CA VAL A 503 3.21 -3.79 6.75
C VAL A 503 4.71 -3.70 6.90
N GLY A 504 5.36 -2.88 6.09
CA GLY A 504 6.81 -2.79 6.00
C GLY A 504 7.43 -3.65 4.89
N VAL A 505 6.59 -4.27 4.06
CA VAL A 505 7.03 -4.78 2.76
C VAL A 505 6.71 -3.70 1.72
N GLU A 506 7.75 -3.02 1.27
CA GLU A 506 7.65 -1.93 0.29
C GLU A 506 7.52 -2.50 -1.13
N ASN A 507 6.62 -3.46 -1.29
CA ASN A 507 6.28 -4.09 -2.55
C ASN A 507 4.80 -3.88 -2.83
N PRO A 508 4.43 -2.97 -3.74
CA PRO A 508 3.03 -2.67 -4.00
C PRO A 508 2.29 -3.87 -4.61
N ALA A 509 2.95 -4.69 -5.43
CA ALA A 509 2.34 -5.89 -6.01
C ALA A 509 2.03 -6.93 -4.93
N PHE A 510 2.93 -7.11 -3.96
CA PHE A 510 2.71 -7.98 -2.80
C PHE A 510 1.49 -7.48 -2.00
N ASN A 511 1.45 -6.20 -1.66
CA ASN A 511 0.35 -5.62 -0.89
C ASN A 511 -0.98 -5.69 -1.63
N ARG A 512 -0.99 -5.46 -2.95
CA ARG A 512 -2.18 -5.63 -3.81
C ARG A 512 -2.72 -7.05 -3.74
N ARG A 513 -1.85 -8.05 -3.83
CA ARG A 513 -2.22 -9.46 -3.78
C ARG A 513 -2.75 -9.88 -2.42
N GLN A 514 -1.98 -9.58 -1.37
CA GLN A 514 -2.23 -10.07 -0.01
C GLN A 514 -3.39 -9.37 0.69
N ASN A 515 -3.73 -8.16 0.27
CA ASN A 515 -4.86 -7.41 0.82
C ASN A 515 -6.13 -7.47 -0.05
N GLY A 516 -6.06 -8.08 -1.21
CA GLY A 516 -7.12 -8.10 -2.21
C GLY A 516 -7.64 -9.49 -2.56
N LEU A 517 -7.41 -9.90 -3.81
CA LEU A 517 -7.99 -11.11 -4.39
C LEU A 517 -7.57 -12.40 -3.69
N ALA A 518 -6.37 -12.49 -3.14
CA ALA A 518 -5.89 -13.72 -2.51
C ALA A 518 -6.75 -14.11 -1.28
N PRO A 519 -6.90 -13.27 -0.23
CA PRO A 519 -7.78 -13.60 0.88
C PRO A 519 -9.26 -13.68 0.46
N TRP A 520 -9.72 -12.79 -0.43
CA TRP A 520 -11.09 -12.80 -0.91
C TRP A 520 -11.45 -14.12 -1.61
N ARG A 521 -10.58 -14.59 -2.50
CA ARG A 521 -10.80 -15.85 -3.24
C ARG A 521 -10.71 -17.08 -2.33
N ALA A 522 -9.89 -17.04 -1.27
CA ALA A 522 -9.85 -18.07 -0.23
C ALA A 522 -11.12 -18.12 0.65
N GLY A 523 -12.07 -17.22 0.41
CA GLY A 523 -13.33 -17.14 1.11
C GLY A 523 -13.26 -16.39 2.44
N MET A 524 -12.19 -15.64 2.68
CA MET A 524 -12.12 -14.75 3.83
C MET A 524 -13.12 -13.61 3.69
N THR A 525 -13.61 -13.11 4.81
CA THR A 525 -14.62 -12.06 4.87
C THR A 525 -14.05 -10.70 5.24
N CYS A 526 -12.85 -10.70 5.77
CA CYS A 526 -12.11 -9.49 6.12
C CYS A 526 -10.60 -9.69 5.96
N ASN A 527 -9.92 -8.57 5.90
CA ASN A 527 -8.48 -8.45 5.91
C ASN A 527 -8.10 -7.53 7.09
N SER A 528 -7.17 -7.97 7.92
CA SER A 528 -6.69 -7.22 9.06
C SER A 528 -5.17 -7.16 9.05
N ASN A 529 -4.61 -6.01 9.36
CA ASN A 529 -3.16 -5.82 9.40
C ASN A 529 -2.72 -5.10 10.69
N TYR A 530 -1.48 -5.36 11.11
CA TYR A 530 -0.80 -4.61 12.15
C TYR A 530 0.47 -4.00 11.56
N ALA A 531 0.58 -2.67 11.46
CA ALA A 531 -0.41 -1.65 11.70
C ALA A 531 -0.39 -0.65 10.55
N PHE A 532 -1.33 0.31 10.53
CA PHE A 532 -1.23 1.43 9.61
C PHE A 532 0.00 2.27 9.87
N HIS A 533 0.21 2.57 11.15
CA HIS A 533 1.28 3.40 11.65
C HIS A 533 1.62 2.97 13.07
N ASN A 534 2.72 2.24 13.24
CA ASN A 534 3.09 1.68 14.55
C ASN A 534 4.19 2.47 15.24
N ALA A 535 5.07 3.11 14.52
CA ALA A 535 6.22 3.76 15.12
C ALA A 535 6.52 5.10 14.47
N GLY A 536 7.51 5.78 15.00
CA GLY A 536 7.97 7.05 14.49
C GLY A 536 8.39 6.99 13.03
N PHE A 537 8.61 8.14 12.47
CA PHE A 537 8.98 8.31 11.08
C PHE A 537 10.31 7.62 10.78
N ASN A 538 10.26 6.59 9.94
CA ASN A 538 11.43 5.81 9.56
C ASN A 538 12.22 5.26 10.75
N ASP A 539 11.52 4.86 11.82
CA ASP A 539 12.18 4.19 12.95
C ASP A 539 12.52 2.75 12.57
N THR A 540 13.78 2.49 12.41
CA THR A 540 14.30 1.21 11.98
C THR A 540 14.77 0.34 13.16
N ARG A 541 14.58 0.79 14.41
CA ARG A 541 15.27 0.23 15.53
C ARG A 541 14.46 -0.07 16.77
N GLY A 542 13.20 -0.22 16.61
CA GLY A 542 12.31 -0.59 17.71
C GLY A 542 12.46 -2.02 18.23
N GLY A 543 13.63 -2.63 18.20
CA GLY A 543 13.85 -4.01 18.61
C GLY A 543 14.00 -4.98 17.44
N THR A 544 13.27 -6.12 17.47
CA THR A 544 13.41 -7.17 16.45
C THR A 544 12.82 -6.79 15.09
N PHE A 545 11.87 -5.84 15.07
CA PHE A 545 11.12 -5.46 13.86
C PHE A 545 11.32 -3.98 13.55
N ARG A 546 11.39 -3.67 12.24
CA ARG A 546 11.28 -2.29 11.77
C ARG A 546 9.86 -1.74 11.97
N SER A 547 9.70 -0.44 11.80
CA SER A 547 8.38 0.20 11.80
C SER A 547 7.45 -0.44 10.78
N MET A 548 6.23 -0.75 11.22
CA MET A 548 5.19 -1.35 10.38
C MET A 548 4.23 -0.24 9.99
N ASN A 549 4.54 0.44 8.88
CA ASN A 549 3.80 1.60 8.43
C ASN A 549 3.29 1.38 7.00
N PHE A 550 2.01 1.64 6.76
CA PHE A 550 1.45 1.80 5.41
C PHE A 550 1.59 3.24 4.93
N TYR A 551 1.58 4.20 5.85
CA TYR A 551 1.75 5.61 5.57
C TYR A 551 2.57 6.28 6.66
N TYR A 552 3.01 7.49 6.39
CA TYR A 552 3.66 8.35 7.39
C TYR A 552 2.83 9.62 7.58
N THR A 553 2.87 10.18 8.79
CA THR A 553 2.15 11.40 9.08
C THR A 553 3.02 12.63 8.86
N HIS A 554 2.44 13.68 8.32
CA HIS A 554 3.00 15.02 8.34
C HIS A 554 1.98 16.02 8.88
N PHE A 555 2.36 17.29 8.99
CA PHE A 555 1.50 18.27 9.66
C PHE A 555 0.12 18.43 9.03
N ASP A 556 0.00 18.36 7.72
CA ASP A 556 -1.29 18.55 7.01
C ASP A 556 -2.01 17.22 6.67
N GLY A 557 -1.50 16.07 7.13
CA GLY A 557 -2.16 14.80 6.85
C GLY A 557 -1.20 13.61 6.73
N VAL A 558 -1.23 12.94 5.60
CA VAL A 558 -0.57 11.66 5.33
C VAL A 558 0.41 11.78 4.18
N LEU A 559 1.61 11.21 4.35
CA LEU A 559 2.50 10.87 3.25
C LEU A 559 2.17 9.43 2.83
N ASP A 560 1.64 9.30 1.62
CA ASP A 560 1.35 8.00 1.04
C ASP A 560 2.63 7.23 0.73
N THR A 561 2.50 5.92 0.61
CA THR A 561 3.57 5.03 0.21
C THR A 561 3.12 4.12 -0.92
N ILE A 562 4.07 3.53 -1.64
CA ILE A 562 3.72 2.58 -2.72
C ILE A 562 3.00 1.34 -2.19
N GLN A 563 3.29 0.89 -0.96
CA GLN A 563 2.58 -0.24 -0.34
C GLN A 563 1.14 0.13 0.05
N TRP A 564 0.89 1.37 0.44
CA TRP A 564 -0.46 1.86 0.73
C TRP A 564 -1.32 1.94 -0.54
N GLU A 565 -0.73 2.41 -1.64
CA GLU A 565 -1.32 2.33 -2.97
C GLU A 565 -1.62 0.88 -3.37
N GLY A 566 -0.68 -0.04 -3.12
CA GLY A 566 -0.89 -1.47 -3.36
C GLY A 566 -2.08 -2.04 -2.58
N HIS A 567 -2.26 -1.63 -1.33
CA HIS A 567 -3.43 -2.00 -0.54
C HIS A 567 -4.73 -1.54 -1.21
N ARG A 568 -4.81 -0.26 -1.63
CA ARG A 568 -5.98 0.28 -2.34
C ARG A 568 -6.30 -0.52 -3.59
N GLU A 569 -5.30 -0.77 -4.42
CA GLU A 569 -5.42 -1.54 -5.65
C GLU A 569 -5.93 -2.97 -5.41
N GLY A 570 -5.52 -3.58 -4.30
CA GLY A 570 -6.01 -4.90 -3.90
C GLY A 570 -7.52 -4.90 -3.62
N ILE A 571 -8.00 -3.89 -2.92
CA ILE A 571 -9.45 -3.77 -2.64
C ILE A 571 -10.22 -3.39 -3.92
N ASP A 572 -9.64 -2.58 -4.79
CA ASP A 572 -10.25 -2.27 -6.09
C ASP A 572 -10.39 -3.53 -6.95
N ASP A 573 -9.41 -4.44 -6.96
CA ASP A 573 -9.54 -5.75 -7.61
C ASP A 573 -10.73 -6.56 -7.07
N VAL A 574 -10.96 -6.54 -5.77
CA VAL A 574 -12.16 -7.17 -5.16
C VAL A 574 -13.45 -6.49 -5.61
N ARG A 575 -13.47 -5.18 -5.77
CA ARG A 575 -14.62 -4.42 -6.29
C ARG A 575 -14.94 -4.79 -7.74
N TYR A 576 -13.92 -4.97 -8.60
CA TYR A 576 -14.11 -5.50 -9.96
C TYR A 576 -14.71 -6.92 -9.95
N ALA A 577 -14.17 -7.80 -9.13
CA ALA A 577 -14.67 -9.16 -8.98
C ALA A 577 -16.11 -9.19 -8.42
N THR A 578 -16.42 -8.30 -7.49
CA THR A 578 -17.78 -8.10 -6.96
C THR A 578 -18.76 -7.69 -8.08
N LEU A 579 -18.36 -6.75 -8.93
CA LEU A 579 -19.20 -6.31 -10.04
C LEU A 579 -19.49 -7.44 -11.03
N ILE A 580 -18.50 -8.30 -11.30
CA ILE A 580 -18.72 -9.51 -12.11
C ILE A 580 -19.82 -10.38 -11.46
N GLN A 581 -19.73 -10.67 -10.17
CA GLN A 581 -20.72 -11.49 -9.49
C GLN A 581 -22.11 -10.86 -9.51
N GLN A 582 -22.20 -9.54 -9.32
CA GLN A 582 -23.49 -8.81 -9.36
C GLN A 582 -24.15 -8.87 -10.76
N LEU A 583 -23.36 -8.71 -11.81
CA LEU A 583 -23.87 -8.74 -13.20
C LEU A 583 -24.17 -10.17 -13.68
N ALA A 584 -23.38 -11.15 -13.25
CA ALA A 584 -23.52 -12.54 -13.71
C ALA A 584 -24.73 -13.26 -13.09
N ARG A 585 -24.98 -13.07 -11.78
CA ARG A 585 -26.03 -13.82 -11.05
C ARG A 585 -27.42 -13.73 -11.68
N PRO A 586 -27.93 -12.56 -12.08
CA PRO A 586 -29.25 -12.44 -12.71
C PRO A 586 -29.37 -13.13 -14.07
N LEU A 587 -28.24 -13.39 -14.72
CA LEU A 587 -28.17 -14.02 -16.06
C LEU A 587 -28.13 -15.55 -15.99
N LEU A 588 -27.76 -16.13 -14.83
CA LEU A 588 -27.64 -17.58 -14.66
C LEU A 588 -29.00 -18.28 -14.78
N GLY A 589 -29.04 -19.33 -15.62
CA GLY A 589 -30.25 -20.14 -15.81
C GLY A 589 -31.35 -19.44 -16.61
N ASN A 590 -31.09 -18.28 -17.18
CA ASN A 590 -32.07 -17.56 -17.98
C ASN A 590 -32.20 -18.18 -19.38
N ALA A 591 -33.18 -19.07 -19.56
CA ALA A 591 -33.43 -19.75 -20.81
C ALA A 591 -33.80 -18.79 -21.97
N ALA A 592 -34.31 -17.60 -21.68
CA ALA A 592 -34.62 -16.57 -22.68
C ALA A 592 -33.38 -15.79 -23.12
N ASN A 593 -32.27 -15.88 -22.37
CA ASN A 593 -31.01 -15.19 -22.66
C ASN A 593 -29.81 -16.16 -22.56
N VAL A 594 -29.80 -17.17 -23.41
CA VAL A 594 -28.73 -18.18 -23.49
C VAL A 594 -27.32 -17.58 -23.65
N PRO A 595 -27.09 -16.56 -24.49
CA PRO A 595 -25.78 -15.89 -24.57
C PRO A 595 -25.38 -15.21 -23.24
N GLY A 596 -26.34 -14.63 -22.51
CA GLY A 596 -26.11 -14.02 -21.21
C GLY A 596 -25.76 -15.05 -20.13
N ASP A 597 -26.47 -16.19 -20.08
CA ASP A 597 -26.14 -17.30 -19.19
C ASP A 597 -24.73 -17.84 -19.47
N PHE A 598 -24.39 -18.03 -20.72
CA PHE A 598 -23.04 -18.47 -21.11
C PHE A 598 -21.97 -17.45 -20.67
N ALA A 599 -22.16 -16.15 -20.93
CA ALA A 599 -21.25 -15.10 -20.50
C ALA A 599 -21.07 -15.07 -18.97
N ALA A 600 -22.19 -15.25 -18.22
CA ALA A 600 -22.18 -15.32 -16.77
C ALA A 600 -21.35 -16.51 -16.24
N ARG A 601 -21.57 -17.70 -16.80
CA ARG A 601 -20.80 -18.91 -16.45
C ARG A 601 -19.30 -18.74 -16.73
N GLN A 602 -18.93 -18.16 -17.87
CA GLN A 602 -17.52 -17.90 -18.20
C GLN A 602 -16.88 -16.91 -17.23
N ALA A 603 -17.57 -15.83 -16.87
CA ALA A 603 -17.06 -14.83 -15.95
C ALA A 603 -16.90 -15.39 -14.53
N LEU A 604 -17.88 -16.14 -14.03
CA LEU A 604 -17.78 -16.78 -12.71
C LEU A 604 -16.74 -17.90 -12.68
N LYS A 605 -16.61 -18.66 -13.79
CA LYS A 605 -15.55 -19.66 -13.91
C LYS A 605 -14.16 -19.00 -13.86
N PHE A 606 -13.97 -17.87 -14.55
CA PHE A 606 -12.70 -17.12 -14.47
C PHE A 606 -12.35 -16.76 -13.03
N LEU A 607 -13.30 -16.21 -12.26
CA LEU A 607 -13.07 -15.91 -10.84
C LEU A 607 -12.79 -17.18 -10.01
N ALA A 608 -13.46 -18.29 -10.33
CA ALA A 608 -13.30 -19.55 -9.63
C ALA A 608 -11.96 -20.23 -9.91
N ASP A 609 -11.45 -20.13 -11.10
CA ASP A 609 -10.20 -20.79 -11.52
C ASP A 609 -8.96 -19.94 -11.31
N MET A 610 -9.11 -18.67 -10.90
CA MET A 610 -7.99 -17.74 -10.74
C MET A 610 -7.02 -18.23 -9.68
N ASP A 611 -5.78 -18.49 -10.07
CA ASP A 611 -4.68 -18.70 -9.13
C ASP A 611 -4.16 -17.35 -8.67
N THR A 612 -4.64 -16.90 -7.51
CA THR A 612 -4.31 -15.58 -6.97
C THR A 612 -2.86 -15.45 -6.51
N ASP A 613 -2.13 -16.54 -6.35
CA ASP A 613 -0.71 -16.51 -5.97
C ASP A 613 0.22 -16.33 -7.19
N ALA A 614 -0.14 -16.95 -8.33
CA ALA A 614 0.70 -16.98 -9.52
C ALA A 614 0.23 -16.05 -10.65
N PHE A 615 -1.05 -15.60 -10.65
CA PHE A 615 -1.59 -14.80 -11.74
C PHE A 615 -1.04 -13.37 -11.69
N ASP A 616 -0.74 -12.81 -12.87
CA ASP A 616 -0.46 -11.37 -13.01
C ASP A 616 -1.76 -10.59 -12.75
N LEU A 617 -1.78 -9.83 -11.66
CA LEU A 617 -2.99 -9.11 -11.24
C LEU A 617 -3.38 -7.97 -12.19
N SER A 618 -2.44 -7.41 -12.94
CA SER A 618 -2.78 -6.42 -13.97
C SER A 618 -3.48 -7.08 -15.16
N MET A 619 -3.04 -8.26 -15.56
CA MET A 619 -3.76 -9.07 -16.55
C MET A 619 -5.09 -9.56 -16.02
N ALA A 620 -5.18 -9.97 -14.75
CA ALA A 620 -6.44 -10.35 -14.11
C ALA A 620 -7.47 -9.21 -14.15
N ARG A 621 -7.06 -7.98 -13.81
CA ARG A 621 -7.92 -6.80 -13.88
C ARG A 621 -8.43 -6.55 -15.30
N MET A 622 -7.55 -6.63 -16.29
CA MET A 622 -7.96 -6.46 -17.70
C MET A 622 -8.98 -7.52 -18.14
N GLU A 623 -8.81 -8.78 -17.71
CA GLU A 623 -9.79 -9.83 -17.97
C GLU A 623 -11.12 -9.60 -17.23
N MET A 624 -11.07 -9.14 -15.98
CA MET A 624 -12.27 -8.74 -15.24
C MET A 624 -13.02 -7.62 -15.97
N ILE A 625 -12.33 -6.60 -16.46
CA ILE A 625 -12.93 -5.51 -17.26
C ILE A 625 -13.59 -6.08 -18.51
N ARG A 626 -12.94 -7.00 -19.24
CA ARG A 626 -13.49 -7.66 -20.42
C ARG A 626 -14.78 -8.42 -20.09
N HIS A 627 -14.80 -9.18 -18.98
CA HIS A 627 -15.98 -9.90 -18.52
C HIS A 627 -17.12 -8.95 -18.14
N ILE A 628 -16.83 -7.87 -17.40
CA ILE A 628 -17.85 -6.86 -17.04
C ILE A 628 -18.49 -6.25 -18.28
N LEU A 629 -17.68 -5.79 -19.23
CA LEU A 629 -18.18 -5.19 -20.47
C LEU A 629 -19.01 -6.18 -21.30
N ASN A 630 -18.66 -7.47 -21.27
CA ASN A 630 -19.44 -8.51 -21.94
C ASN A 630 -20.77 -8.77 -21.22
N LEU A 631 -20.77 -8.90 -19.91
CA LEU A 631 -21.99 -9.08 -19.10
C LEU A 631 -22.97 -7.93 -19.29
N MET A 632 -22.49 -6.68 -19.28
CA MET A 632 -23.31 -5.48 -19.51
C MET A 632 -24.05 -5.48 -20.84
N LYS A 633 -23.54 -6.13 -21.88
CA LYS A 633 -24.24 -6.27 -23.19
C LYS A 633 -25.45 -7.17 -23.07
N HIS A 634 -25.49 -8.09 -22.14
CA HIS A 634 -26.54 -9.08 -21.94
C HIS A 634 -27.50 -8.76 -20.79
N SER A 635 -27.18 -7.73 -19.99
CA SER A 635 -27.99 -7.29 -18.83
C SER A 635 -29.05 -6.24 -19.21
N LYS A 636 -29.19 -5.89 -20.50
CA LYS A 636 -30.15 -4.90 -21.00
C LYS A 636 -31.48 -5.54 -21.38
#